data_5913d368fdd7872e52aa024197e38e16
#
_entry.id   5913d368fdd7872e52aa024197e38e16
#
_cell.length_a   1.000
_cell.length_b   1.000
_cell.length_c   1.000
_cell.angle_alpha   90.00
_cell.angle_beta   90.00
_cell.angle_gamma   90.00
#
_symmetry.space_group_name_H-M   'P 1'
#
loop_
_entity.id
_entity.type
_entity.pdbx_description
1 polymer ?
#
loop_
_entity_poly.entity_id
_entity_poly.type
_entity_poly.pdbx_seq_one_letter_code
_entity_poly.pdbx_strand_id
1 'polypeptide(L)'
;MSLEEKVTNHYDASDIQVLEGLEAVRKRPGMYIGTTDVKGLHHLVWEIVDNAIDEALAGYCNNIEVVINKDNSITVKDDGRGIPVDVHPKTGISTVETVYTVLHAGGKFGGGGYKVSGGLHGVGASVVNALSKWVEVTVYKNSKIYKIRFENGGHTVEPLHVIGDCEESRTGTTVTFKPDPDIFDTDIYDYETLKVRVRELAFLNRGLSINIRDDRDLEDTTGETFLYEGGISEYVRFINQEKTPIHDDIIHLSGEKDNVFFEVAMQYNTSYNTNIYSFVNNINTHDGGTHEDGVKRALSRLINNYARKNNMLKDKDENLKEDDVKEGLTMIISCKHPNPQFEGQTKGRLGNSEVRGLADSVFSEGFERFLLENPDEAKIIVNKAILARNARMAAKRAREATRKSDLAVTNFFGKLSDCKSKDPSVSEIFIVEGDSAGGSAKKGRDSMTQAILPLRGKILNVEKARVDKALGNEEIKTIITAFGTGIGEYFDLSKLRYDKIIIMTDADVDGSHIRVLLLTLFYRFFRPIVEAGHVYAAQPPLYRIQHGKTRKYVLNDEELADYLVTLPENVRSKAEIARMKGLGEMDAEELNETTMDIEKRVLRKITVEDCVAADSIFEKLMGDEVEPRRKFIEENADYVQNIDI
;
A
#
# COMPACT_ATOMS: atom_id res chain seq x y z
N MET A 1 4.78 33.99 -7.07
CA MET A 1 6.21 34.21 -6.82
C MET A 1 6.97 33.13 -7.57
N SER A 2 7.82 33.52 -8.54
CA SER A 2 8.66 32.51 -9.22
C SER A 2 9.73 32.01 -8.23
N LEU A 3 10.00 30.71 -8.23
CA LEU A 3 11.00 30.07 -7.38
C LEU A 3 12.45 30.58 -7.64
N GLU A 4 12.63 31.45 -8.62
CA GLU A 4 13.92 32.00 -9.05
C GLU A 4 14.23 33.39 -8.45
N GLU A 5 13.32 34.02 -7.72
CA GLU A 5 13.62 35.28 -7.04
C GLU A 5 14.51 35.02 -5.82
N LYS A 6 15.72 35.55 -5.83
CA LYS A 6 16.60 35.56 -4.66
C LYS A 6 15.89 36.25 -3.49
N VAL A 7 15.81 35.54 -2.36
CA VAL A 7 15.37 36.14 -1.10
C VAL A 7 16.37 37.26 -0.75
N THR A 8 15.89 38.50 -0.77
CA THR A 8 16.73 39.69 -0.52
C THR A 8 16.87 40.05 0.97
N ASN A 9 16.22 39.26 1.86
CA ASN A 9 16.33 39.48 3.30
C ASN A 9 17.73 39.11 3.83
N HIS A 10 18.22 39.88 4.77
CA HIS A 10 19.45 39.59 5.47
C HIS A 10 19.27 38.28 6.25
N TYR A 11 20.04 37.24 5.94
CA TYR A 11 20.01 35.97 6.68
C TYR A 11 20.96 36.04 7.84
N ASP A 12 20.43 36.09 9.06
CA ASP A 12 21.20 36.17 10.29
C ASP A 12 20.75 35.20 11.39
N ALA A 13 21.31 35.27 12.55
CA ALA A 13 21.02 34.35 13.66
C ALA A 13 19.54 34.39 14.11
N SER A 14 18.83 35.49 13.87
CA SER A 14 17.41 35.61 14.23
C SER A 14 16.48 34.81 13.29
N ASP A 15 16.96 34.46 12.09
CA ASP A 15 16.24 33.62 11.13
C ASP A 15 16.31 32.14 11.48
N ILE A 16 17.18 31.73 12.39
CA ILE A 16 17.33 30.36 12.88
C ILE A 16 16.35 30.15 14.04
N GLN A 17 15.25 29.46 13.73
CA GLN A 17 14.26 29.07 14.74
C GLN A 17 14.63 27.72 15.38
N VAL A 18 14.73 27.71 16.70
CA VAL A 18 14.86 26.48 17.49
C VAL A 18 13.48 26.10 17.98
N LEU A 19 13.01 24.91 17.52
CA LEU A 19 11.74 24.35 17.97
C LEU A 19 12.02 23.29 19.02
N GLU A 20 11.33 23.35 20.14
CA GLU A 20 11.47 22.41 21.24
C GLU A 20 10.20 21.57 21.43
N GLY A 21 10.38 20.33 21.87
CA GLY A 21 9.29 19.45 22.27
C GLY A 21 8.23 19.22 21.17
N LEU A 22 6.97 19.25 21.58
CA LEU A 22 5.82 18.93 20.72
C LEU A 22 5.52 19.99 19.65
N GLU A 23 6.02 21.22 19.82
CA GLU A 23 5.86 22.29 18.83
C GLU A 23 6.57 21.93 17.50
N ALA A 24 7.72 21.28 17.58
CA ALA A 24 8.46 20.80 16.41
C ALA A 24 7.63 19.81 15.58
N VAL A 25 6.89 18.93 16.25
CA VAL A 25 5.99 17.94 15.61
C VAL A 25 4.86 18.65 14.88
N ARG A 26 4.18 19.59 15.54
CA ARG A 26 3.05 20.34 14.94
C ARG A 26 3.49 21.17 13.73
N LYS A 27 4.69 21.75 13.76
CA LYS A 27 5.19 22.59 12.67
C LYS A 27 5.66 21.79 11.46
N ARG A 28 6.08 20.54 11.65
CA ARG A 28 6.57 19.64 10.60
C ARG A 28 6.05 18.21 10.79
N PRO A 29 4.70 18.01 10.73
CA PRO A 29 4.10 16.71 10.98
C PRO A 29 4.60 15.63 10.00
N GLY A 30 4.83 15.99 8.74
CA GLY A 30 5.34 15.06 7.73
C GLY A 30 6.68 14.39 8.06
N MET A 31 7.49 14.98 8.94
CA MET A 31 8.74 14.34 9.41
C MET A 31 8.47 13.12 10.31
N TYR A 32 7.30 13.05 10.96
CA TYR A 32 6.94 12.02 11.94
C TYR A 32 5.91 11.03 11.42
N ILE A 33 4.94 11.50 10.62
CA ILE A 33 3.82 10.69 10.12
C ILE A 33 3.80 10.57 8.58
N GLY A 34 4.80 11.11 7.89
CA GLY A 34 4.96 11.06 6.44
C GLY A 34 4.12 12.11 5.69
N THR A 35 2.81 12.13 5.89
CA THR A 35 1.86 13.05 5.23
C THR A 35 0.81 13.56 6.22
N THR A 36 0.00 14.55 5.82
CA THR A 36 -1.17 15.03 6.58
C THR A 36 -2.51 14.62 5.94
N ASP A 37 -2.45 13.79 4.91
CA ASP A 37 -3.62 13.18 4.27
C ASP A 37 -4.18 12.01 5.13
N VAL A 38 -5.13 11.24 4.57
CA VAL A 38 -5.74 10.05 5.20
C VAL A 38 -4.67 9.06 5.71
N LYS A 39 -3.55 8.89 5.02
CA LYS A 39 -2.47 7.98 5.44
C LYS A 39 -1.82 8.45 6.74
N GLY A 40 -1.48 9.73 6.81
CA GLY A 40 -0.96 10.31 8.05
C GLY A 40 -1.95 10.27 9.19
N LEU A 41 -3.25 10.43 8.88
CA LEU A 41 -4.33 10.27 9.87
C LEU A 41 -4.37 8.85 10.44
N HIS A 42 -4.33 7.82 9.59
CA HIS A 42 -4.28 6.42 10.02
C HIS A 42 -2.98 6.09 10.77
N HIS A 43 -1.87 6.77 10.46
CA HIS A 43 -0.61 6.54 11.15
C HIS A 43 -0.70 6.84 12.65
N LEU A 44 -1.52 7.81 13.07
CA LEU A 44 -1.77 8.06 14.51
C LEU A 44 -2.37 6.84 15.20
N VAL A 45 -3.28 6.12 14.53
CA VAL A 45 -3.88 4.90 15.06
C VAL A 45 -2.82 3.81 15.23
N TRP A 46 -1.95 3.65 14.20
CA TRP A 46 -0.88 2.65 14.23
C TRP A 46 0.09 2.87 15.37
N GLU A 47 0.48 4.10 15.67
CA GLU A 47 1.40 4.39 16.76
C GLU A 47 0.85 3.98 18.14
N ILE A 48 -0.48 4.08 18.35
CA ILE A 48 -1.11 3.62 19.60
C ILE A 48 -1.34 2.10 19.59
N VAL A 49 -1.79 1.53 18.48
CA VAL A 49 -1.99 0.09 18.33
C VAL A 49 -0.66 -0.67 18.48
N ASP A 50 0.43 -0.17 17.87
CA ASP A 50 1.76 -0.77 17.98
C ASP A 50 2.27 -0.78 19.43
N ASN A 51 1.87 0.18 20.28
CA ASN A 51 2.19 0.12 21.69
C ASN A 51 1.47 -1.03 22.43
N ALA A 52 0.20 -1.30 22.07
CA ALA A 52 -0.54 -2.45 22.59
C ALA A 52 0.05 -3.79 22.07
N ILE A 53 0.44 -3.83 20.79
CA ILE A 53 1.14 -4.97 20.18
C ILE A 53 2.48 -5.25 20.87
N ASP A 54 3.23 -4.22 21.27
CA ASP A 54 4.49 -4.40 22.00
C ASP A 54 4.25 -5.04 23.38
N GLU A 55 3.13 -4.77 24.05
CA GLU A 55 2.72 -5.49 25.27
C GLU A 55 2.39 -6.96 24.97
N ALA A 56 1.76 -7.25 23.82
CA ALA A 56 1.50 -8.63 23.38
C ALA A 56 2.81 -9.37 23.05
N LEU A 57 3.74 -8.73 22.34
CA LEU A 57 5.09 -9.28 22.06
C LEU A 57 5.88 -9.54 23.34
N ALA A 58 5.67 -8.75 24.38
CA ALA A 58 6.25 -8.95 25.72
C ALA A 58 5.53 -10.04 26.52
N GLY A 59 4.41 -10.59 26.02
CA GLY A 59 3.63 -11.67 26.63
C GLY A 59 2.65 -11.23 27.73
N TYR A 60 2.25 -9.95 27.73
CA TYR A 60 1.38 -9.40 28.78
C TYR A 60 0.01 -8.93 28.26
N CYS A 61 -0.23 -8.94 26.97
CA CYS A 61 -1.51 -8.53 26.38
C CYS A 61 -2.08 -9.68 25.54
N ASN A 62 -3.37 -9.96 25.71
CA ASN A 62 -4.11 -10.98 24.98
C ASN A 62 -5.29 -10.39 24.20
N ASN A 63 -5.75 -9.18 24.56
CA ASN A 63 -6.90 -8.56 23.94
C ASN A 63 -6.61 -7.07 23.65
N ILE A 64 -6.88 -6.68 22.42
CA ILE A 64 -6.81 -5.28 21.96
C ILE A 64 -8.17 -4.91 21.37
N GLU A 65 -8.68 -3.74 21.70
CA GLU A 65 -9.91 -3.19 21.12
C GLU A 65 -9.60 -1.85 20.47
N VAL A 66 -10.03 -1.66 19.22
CA VAL A 66 -9.89 -0.44 18.44
C VAL A 66 -11.30 0.05 18.08
N VAL A 67 -11.66 1.26 18.43
CA VAL A 67 -13.02 1.81 18.19
C VAL A 67 -12.90 3.16 17.47
N ILE A 68 -13.60 3.29 16.36
CA ILE A 68 -13.87 4.58 15.73
C ILE A 68 -15.15 5.12 16.40
N ASN A 69 -15.01 6.16 17.19
CA ASN A 69 -16.13 6.73 17.93
C ASN A 69 -17.00 7.64 17.03
N LYS A 70 -18.21 7.92 17.50
CA LYS A 70 -19.21 8.74 16.79
C LYS A 70 -18.70 10.13 16.37
N ASP A 71 -17.78 10.71 17.12
CA ASP A 71 -17.19 12.02 16.83
C ASP A 71 -15.90 11.93 15.99
N ASN A 72 -15.61 10.78 15.37
CA ASN A 72 -14.34 10.48 14.72
C ASN A 72 -13.12 10.61 15.64
N SER A 73 -13.25 10.41 16.95
CA SER A 73 -12.11 10.08 17.81
C SER A 73 -11.84 8.58 17.75
N ILE A 74 -10.62 8.17 18.08
CA ILE A 74 -10.22 6.76 18.16
C ILE A 74 -9.99 6.37 19.59
N THR A 75 -10.51 5.21 19.99
CA THR A 75 -10.16 4.56 21.25
C THR A 75 -9.40 3.28 20.96
N VAL A 76 -8.22 3.15 21.56
CA VAL A 76 -7.45 1.89 21.59
C VAL A 76 -7.33 1.45 23.04
N LYS A 77 -7.68 0.19 23.30
CA LYS A 77 -7.62 -0.40 24.64
C LYS A 77 -6.87 -1.71 24.58
N ASP A 78 -5.97 -1.91 25.52
CA ASP A 78 -5.23 -3.15 25.75
C ASP A 78 -5.43 -3.67 27.18
N ASP A 79 -5.18 -4.96 27.39
CA ASP A 79 -5.15 -5.62 28.68
C ASP A 79 -3.70 -5.91 29.14
N GLY A 80 -2.72 -5.13 28.66
CA GLY A 80 -1.31 -5.23 29.01
C GLY A 80 -1.01 -4.80 30.46
N ARG A 81 0.28 -4.55 30.76
CA ARG A 81 0.73 -4.16 32.12
C ARG A 81 0.28 -2.79 32.58
N GLY A 82 -0.21 -1.95 31.68
CA GLY A 82 -0.48 -0.53 31.90
C GLY A 82 0.79 0.31 32.03
N ILE A 83 0.79 1.51 31.49
CA ILE A 83 1.90 2.47 31.58
C ILE A 83 2.24 2.71 33.06
N PRO A 84 3.54 2.81 33.46
CA PRO A 84 3.90 3.18 34.83
C PRO A 84 3.30 4.53 35.24
N VAL A 85 2.69 4.58 36.42
CA VAL A 85 1.96 5.75 36.95
C VAL A 85 2.79 6.59 37.91
N ASP A 86 3.95 6.07 38.34
CA ASP A 86 4.83 6.74 39.29
C ASP A 86 5.47 8.01 38.69
N VAL A 87 5.96 8.87 39.57
CA VAL A 87 6.72 10.07 39.17
C VAL A 87 8.04 9.66 38.52
N HIS A 88 8.28 10.13 37.32
CA HIS A 88 9.50 9.84 36.59
C HIS A 88 10.70 10.62 37.19
N PRO A 89 11.81 9.93 37.56
CA PRO A 89 12.88 10.52 38.35
C PRO A 89 13.62 11.67 37.67
N LYS A 90 13.67 11.73 36.35
CA LYS A 90 14.33 12.81 35.60
C LYS A 90 13.44 14.02 35.32
N THR A 91 12.16 13.79 35.05
CA THR A 91 11.26 14.88 34.64
C THR A 91 10.50 15.47 35.81
N GLY A 92 10.32 14.74 36.91
CA GLY A 92 9.56 15.17 38.09
C GLY A 92 8.05 15.18 37.91
N ILE A 93 7.54 14.77 36.75
CA ILE A 93 6.11 14.59 36.44
C ILE A 93 5.77 13.09 36.35
N SER A 94 4.51 12.73 36.19
CA SER A 94 4.12 11.31 36.07
C SER A 94 4.77 10.68 34.84
N THR A 95 5.04 9.37 34.91
CA THR A 95 5.61 8.65 33.77
C THR A 95 4.66 8.67 32.57
N VAL A 96 3.34 8.58 32.79
CA VAL A 96 2.34 8.72 31.73
C VAL A 96 2.48 10.08 31.04
N GLU A 97 2.52 11.17 31.81
CA GLU A 97 2.69 12.52 31.27
C GLU A 97 4.02 12.64 30.51
N THR A 98 5.11 12.09 31.05
CA THR A 98 6.42 12.10 30.40
C THR A 98 6.38 11.42 29.03
N VAL A 99 5.73 10.26 28.89
CA VAL A 99 5.62 9.51 27.63
C VAL A 99 4.84 10.29 26.56
N TYR A 100 3.82 11.06 26.97
CA TYR A 100 2.98 11.82 26.04
C TYR A 100 3.46 13.23 25.75
N THR A 101 4.35 13.80 26.56
CA THR A 101 4.81 15.21 26.39
C THR A 101 6.26 15.37 26.05
N VAL A 102 7.10 14.37 26.31
CA VAL A 102 8.54 14.43 26.04
C VAL A 102 8.91 13.55 24.86
N LEU A 103 9.48 14.14 23.81
CA LEU A 103 10.03 13.40 22.67
C LEU A 103 11.22 12.53 23.13
N HIS A 104 11.32 11.33 22.55
CA HIS A 104 12.34 10.34 22.89
C HIS A 104 12.26 9.86 24.34
N ALA A 105 11.06 9.79 24.91
CA ALA A 105 10.77 9.18 26.19
C ALA A 105 10.05 7.85 25.99
N GLY A 106 10.56 6.77 26.58
CA GLY A 106 9.93 5.45 26.48
C GLY A 106 10.73 4.34 27.16
N GLY A 107 10.05 3.26 27.51
CA GLY A 107 10.63 2.06 28.17
C GLY A 107 11.37 1.10 27.23
N LYS A 108 11.50 1.44 25.93
CA LYS A 108 12.02 0.56 24.87
C LYS A 108 13.49 0.82 24.52
N PHE A 109 14.18 1.74 25.21
CA PHE A 109 15.59 2.10 25.01
C PHE A 109 16.58 1.23 25.80
N GLY A 110 16.37 -0.10 25.86
CA GLY A 110 17.33 -1.02 26.50
C GLY A 110 17.16 -1.23 28.01
N GLY A 111 16.04 -0.83 28.60
CA GLY A 111 15.76 -0.91 30.04
C GLY A 111 15.25 -2.26 30.55
N GLY A 112 15.30 -3.34 29.76
CA GLY A 112 14.86 -4.69 30.17
C GLY A 112 13.35 -4.92 30.20
N GLY A 113 12.51 -3.92 29.87
CA GLY A 113 11.06 -4.04 29.84
C GLY A 113 10.50 -4.77 28.59
N TYR A 114 11.25 -4.72 27.46
CA TYR A 114 10.91 -5.34 26.20
C TYR A 114 12.16 -5.96 25.57
N LYS A 115 12.06 -7.23 25.15
CA LYS A 115 13.13 -7.91 24.39
C LYS A 115 13.07 -7.53 22.92
N VAL A 116 11.87 -7.37 22.40
CA VAL A 116 11.55 -7.02 21.02
C VAL A 116 10.42 -5.98 21.06
N SER A 117 10.49 -4.96 20.23
CA SER A 117 9.44 -3.97 20.11
C SER A 117 9.41 -3.36 18.71
N GLY A 118 8.24 -2.93 18.24
CA GLY A 118 8.07 -2.14 17.01
C GLY A 118 8.34 -0.65 17.22
N GLY A 119 8.03 -0.14 18.41
CA GLY A 119 8.26 1.25 18.81
C GLY A 119 9.71 1.49 19.23
N LEU A 120 10.56 1.97 18.31
CA LEU A 120 12.01 2.12 18.53
C LEU A 120 12.43 3.53 18.93
N HIS A 121 11.69 4.54 18.52
CA HIS A 121 12.13 5.94 18.61
C HIS A 121 11.60 6.66 19.86
N GLY A 122 10.64 6.06 20.58
CA GLY A 122 10.04 6.68 21.78
C GLY A 122 9.32 8.00 21.49
N VAL A 123 8.73 8.12 20.30
CA VAL A 123 8.03 9.34 19.88
C VAL A 123 6.55 9.13 19.54
N GLY A 124 6.08 7.91 19.31
CA GLY A 124 4.73 7.64 18.80
C GLY A 124 3.63 8.27 19.65
N ALA A 125 3.61 8.01 20.95
CA ALA A 125 2.59 8.56 21.85
C ALA A 125 2.65 10.09 21.92
N SER A 126 3.84 10.69 21.97
CA SER A 126 4.00 12.14 21.99
C SER A 126 3.67 12.80 20.66
N VAL A 127 3.88 12.11 19.52
CA VAL A 127 3.46 12.57 18.19
C VAL A 127 1.94 12.56 18.09
N VAL A 128 1.27 11.47 18.53
CA VAL A 128 -0.20 11.42 18.56
C VAL A 128 -0.75 12.57 19.41
N ASN A 129 -0.17 12.80 20.58
CA ASN A 129 -0.57 13.89 21.48
C ASN A 129 -0.38 15.27 20.83
N ALA A 130 0.78 15.51 20.19
CA ALA A 130 1.08 16.78 19.52
C ALA A 130 0.11 17.09 18.36
N LEU A 131 -0.34 16.05 17.61
CA LEU A 131 -1.15 16.19 16.42
C LEU A 131 -2.66 16.00 16.71
N SER A 132 -3.03 15.89 17.98
CA SER A 132 -4.43 15.76 18.42
C SER A 132 -4.98 17.06 19.02
N LYS A 133 -6.27 17.28 18.82
CA LYS A 133 -7.02 18.32 19.50
C LYS A 133 -7.11 18.03 21.00
N TRP A 134 -7.32 16.77 21.34
CA TRP A 134 -7.25 16.27 22.70
C TRP A 134 -6.87 14.79 22.73
N VAL A 135 -6.22 14.38 23.83
CA VAL A 135 -5.91 12.98 24.14
C VAL A 135 -6.30 12.71 25.58
N GLU A 136 -6.93 11.56 25.81
CA GLU A 136 -7.29 11.06 27.13
C GLU A 136 -6.66 9.69 27.32
N VAL A 137 -5.94 9.50 28.43
CA VAL A 137 -5.29 8.23 28.75
C VAL A 137 -5.80 7.73 30.09
N THR A 138 -6.35 6.53 30.09
CA THR A 138 -6.78 5.81 31.30
C THR A 138 -5.88 4.60 31.50
N VAL A 139 -5.29 4.46 32.70
CA VAL A 139 -4.40 3.37 33.05
C VAL A 139 -5.00 2.57 34.22
N TYR A 140 -5.12 1.25 34.03
CA TYR A 140 -5.53 0.30 35.04
C TYR A 140 -4.28 -0.35 35.64
N LYS A 141 -3.98 -0.02 36.90
CA LYS A 141 -2.75 -0.49 37.55
C LYS A 141 -2.83 -0.39 39.07
N ASN A 142 -2.26 -1.35 39.78
CA ASN A 142 -2.19 -1.36 41.23
C ASN A 142 -3.57 -1.22 41.91
N SER A 143 -4.57 -1.94 41.38
CA SER A 143 -5.99 -1.89 41.83
C SER A 143 -6.67 -0.52 41.72
N LYS A 144 -6.10 0.39 40.94
CA LYS A 144 -6.62 1.75 40.72
C LYS A 144 -6.78 2.07 39.26
N ILE A 145 -7.69 3.01 38.99
CA ILE A 145 -7.92 3.58 37.68
C ILE A 145 -7.37 5.00 37.69
N TYR A 146 -6.38 5.26 36.86
CA TYR A 146 -5.75 6.56 36.70
C TYR A 146 -6.20 7.19 35.40
N LYS A 147 -6.33 8.51 35.37
CA LYS A 147 -6.70 9.28 34.18
C LYS A 147 -5.86 10.52 34.06
N ILE A 148 -5.51 10.88 32.83
CA ILE A 148 -4.85 12.13 32.46
C ILE A 148 -5.44 12.61 31.14
N ARG A 149 -5.50 13.94 30.94
CA ARG A 149 -6.03 14.56 29.74
C ARG A 149 -5.11 15.65 29.22
N PHE A 150 -4.93 15.65 27.90
CA PHE A 150 -4.15 16.64 27.16
C PHE A 150 -5.06 17.32 26.13
N GLU A 151 -4.80 18.60 25.84
CA GLU A 151 -5.51 19.37 24.82
C GLU A 151 -4.54 20.29 24.05
N ASN A 152 -5.01 20.81 22.91
CA ASN A 152 -4.32 21.84 22.14
C ASN A 152 -2.87 21.52 21.82
N GLY A 153 -2.61 20.33 21.26
CA GLY A 153 -1.29 19.92 20.86
C GLY A 153 -0.40 19.43 22.01
N GLY A 154 -1.00 18.82 23.01
CA GLY A 154 -0.30 18.09 24.07
C GLY A 154 -0.10 18.84 25.38
N HIS A 155 -0.81 19.94 25.61
CA HIS A 155 -0.80 20.61 26.91
C HIS A 155 -1.62 19.79 27.92
N THR A 156 -1.03 19.49 29.08
CA THR A 156 -1.71 18.80 30.18
C THR A 156 -2.77 19.73 30.79
N VAL A 157 -4.04 19.40 30.60
CA VAL A 157 -5.17 20.17 31.18
C VAL A 157 -5.71 19.52 32.44
N GLU A 158 -5.58 18.20 32.55
CA GLU A 158 -5.94 17.44 33.73
C GLU A 158 -4.77 16.48 34.05
N PRO A 159 -3.99 16.77 35.10
CA PRO A 159 -2.85 15.93 35.49
C PRO A 159 -3.30 14.53 35.93
N LEU A 160 -2.35 13.56 35.90
CA LEU A 160 -2.65 12.19 36.30
C LEU A 160 -3.21 12.14 37.74
N HIS A 161 -4.42 11.59 37.85
CA HIS A 161 -5.11 11.39 39.13
C HIS A 161 -5.90 10.10 39.15
N VAL A 162 -6.27 9.65 40.32
CA VAL A 162 -7.08 8.44 40.52
C VAL A 162 -8.57 8.81 40.38
N ILE A 163 -9.28 8.07 39.50
CA ILE A 163 -10.71 8.24 39.27
C ILE A 163 -11.56 7.12 39.87
N GLY A 164 -10.95 6.05 40.32
CA GLY A 164 -11.64 4.90 40.91
C GLY A 164 -10.72 3.76 41.26
N ASP A 165 -11.32 2.70 41.78
CA ASP A 165 -10.65 1.44 42.05
C ASP A 165 -11.04 0.37 41.01
N CYS A 166 -10.19 -0.62 40.79
CA CYS A 166 -10.46 -1.78 39.94
C CYS A 166 -9.98 -3.07 40.62
N GLU A 167 -10.39 -4.21 40.10
CA GLU A 167 -9.90 -5.50 40.55
C GLU A 167 -8.38 -5.58 40.38
N GLU A 168 -7.68 -6.26 41.28
CA GLU A 168 -6.23 -6.43 41.25
C GLU A 168 -5.74 -7.09 39.94
N SER A 169 -6.54 -7.99 39.39
CA SER A 169 -6.28 -8.68 38.12
C SER A 169 -6.42 -7.79 36.89
N ARG A 170 -7.10 -6.63 37.00
CA ARG A 170 -7.34 -5.74 35.89
C ARG A 170 -6.17 -4.79 35.69
N THR A 171 -5.43 -5.00 34.60
CA THR A 171 -4.36 -4.11 34.13
C THR A 171 -4.66 -3.68 32.69
N GLY A 172 -3.93 -2.70 32.18
CA GLY A 172 -4.02 -2.26 30.79
C GLY A 172 -4.02 -0.75 30.64
N THR A 173 -4.08 -0.32 29.37
CA THR A 173 -4.16 1.09 29.00
C THR A 173 -5.31 1.30 28.03
N THR A 174 -6.02 2.41 28.18
CA THR A 174 -7.00 2.90 27.21
C THR A 174 -6.57 4.29 26.79
N VAL A 175 -6.40 4.49 25.50
CA VAL A 175 -6.05 5.77 24.89
C VAL A 175 -7.17 6.19 23.96
N THR A 176 -7.73 7.36 24.20
CA THR A 176 -8.71 7.97 23.29
C THR A 176 -8.16 9.30 22.80
N PHE A 177 -8.16 9.52 21.49
CA PHE A 177 -7.64 10.75 20.92
C PHE A 177 -8.49 11.25 19.76
N LYS A 178 -8.56 12.56 19.60
CA LYS A 178 -9.23 13.24 18.49
C LYS A 178 -8.16 13.99 17.68
N PRO A 179 -7.95 13.65 16.39
CA PRO A 179 -7.03 14.39 15.53
C PRO A 179 -7.37 15.88 15.48
N ASP A 180 -6.35 16.70 15.28
CA ASP A 180 -6.53 18.14 15.14
C ASP A 180 -6.89 18.50 13.69
N PRO A 181 -8.13 18.97 13.42
CA PRO A 181 -8.58 19.27 12.06
C PRO A 181 -7.82 20.43 11.40
N ASP A 182 -7.07 21.23 12.18
CA ASP A 182 -6.23 22.31 11.63
C ASP A 182 -4.91 21.78 11.05
N ILE A 183 -4.60 20.49 11.27
CA ILE A 183 -3.37 19.85 10.79
C ILE A 183 -3.65 18.88 9.62
N PHE A 184 -4.73 18.12 9.72
CA PHE A 184 -5.06 17.08 8.76
C PHE A 184 -6.05 17.59 7.70
N ASP A 185 -5.86 17.12 6.45
CA ASP A 185 -6.75 17.43 5.33
C ASP A 185 -8.18 16.86 5.54
N THR A 186 -8.27 15.81 6.35
CA THR A 186 -9.54 15.16 6.76
C THR A 186 -9.40 14.59 8.17
N ASP A 187 -10.52 14.49 8.90
CA ASP A 187 -10.61 13.80 10.20
C ASP A 187 -11.44 12.50 10.11
N ILE A 188 -11.77 12.05 8.88
CA ILE A 188 -12.59 10.87 8.63
C ILE A 188 -11.69 9.65 8.42
N TYR A 189 -11.81 8.66 9.30
CA TYR A 189 -11.12 7.39 9.19
C TYR A 189 -11.81 6.44 8.20
N ASP A 190 -11.00 5.69 7.45
CA ASP A 190 -11.47 4.58 6.62
C ASP A 190 -11.43 3.28 7.47
N TYR A 191 -12.63 2.75 7.76
CA TYR A 191 -12.79 1.53 8.55
C TYR A 191 -12.13 0.31 7.88
N GLU A 192 -12.29 0.16 6.55
CA GLU A 192 -11.72 -1.00 5.84
C GLU A 192 -10.19 -1.00 5.88
N THR A 193 -9.56 0.16 5.72
CA THR A 193 -8.11 0.29 5.87
C THR A 193 -7.63 -0.09 7.27
N LEU A 194 -8.33 0.39 8.31
CA LEU A 194 -7.99 0.03 9.70
C LEU A 194 -8.22 -1.46 9.96
N LYS A 195 -9.34 -2.02 9.49
CA LYS A 195 -9.69 -3.44 9.63
C LYS A 195 -8.63 -4.37 9.02
N VAL A 196 -8.18 -4.06 7.82
CA VAL A 196 -7.15 -4.87 7.13
C VAL A 196 -5.87 -4.92 7.95
N ARG A 197 -5.38 -3.79 8.44
CA ARG A 197 -4.15 -3.74 9.25
C ARG A 197 -4.31 -4.44 10.58
N VAL A 198 -5.45 -4.29 11.26
CA VAL A 198 -5.76 -4.98 12.52
C VAL A 198 -5.77 -6.50 12.31
N ARG A 199 -6.37 -6.99 11.22
CA ARG A 199 -6.34 -8.40 10.84
C ARG A 199 -4.94 -8.92 10.57
N GLU A 200 -4.11 -8.16 9.85
CA GLU A 200 -2.71 -8.48 9.61
C GLU A 200 -1.94 -8.65 10.95
N LEU A 201 -2.11 -7.71 11.88
CA LEU A 201 -1.50 -7.78 13.20
C LEU A 201 -1.96 -9.00 14.01
N ALA A 202 -3.23 -9.41 13.88
CA ALA A 202 -3.73 -10.62 14.52
C ALA A 202 -3.08 -11.90 13.95
N PHE A 203 -2.85 -11.98 12.62
CA PHE A 203 -2.10 -13.08 12.02
C PHE A 203 -0.64 -13.14 12.46
N LEU A 204 0.02 -11.99 12.61
CA LEU A 204 1.42 -11.90 13.02
C LEU A 204 1.64 -12.22 14.50
N ASN A 205 0.59 -12.14 15.33
CA ASN A 205 0.63 -12.37 16.77
C ASN A 205 -0.33 -13.50 17.14
N ARG A 206 0.14 -14.73 16.97
CA ARG A 206 -0.61 -15.95 17.25
C ARG A 206 -1.30 -15.90 18.63
N GLY A 207 -2.62 -16.13 18.66
CA GLY A 207 -3.42 -16.19 19.88
C GLY A 207 -3.80 -14.82 20.48
N LEU A 208 -3.40 -13.70 19.82
CA LEU A 208 -3.84 -12.37 20.20
C LEU A 208 -5.22 -12.09 19.58
N SER A 209 -6.18 -11.69 20.42
CA SER A 209 -7.49 -11.25 20.00
C SER A 209 -7.49 -9.74 19.74
N ILE A 210 -7.83 -9.32 18.55
CA ILE A 210 -7.99 -7.89 18.22
C ILE A 210 -9.40 -7.65 17.71
N ASN A 211 -10.12 -6.77 18.38
CA ASN A 211 -11.45 -6.32 17.97
C ASN A 211 -11.35 -4.93 17.34
N ILE A 212 -12.03 -4.73 16.21
CA ILE A 212 -12.21 -3.40 15.64
C ILE A 212 -13.70 -3.12 15.47
N ARG A 213 -14.11 -1.90 15.82
CA ARG A 213 -15.53 -1.48 15.74
C ARG A 213 -15.66 -0.05 15.24
N ASP A 214 -16.67 0.17 14.40
CA ASP A 214 -17.08 1.49 13.92
C ASP A 214 -18.41 1.86 14.59
N ASP A 215 -18.37 2.81 15.51
CA ASP A 215 -19.52 3.31 16.26
C ASP A 215 -20.03 4.66 15.71
N ARG A 216 -19.63 5.07 14.51
CA ARG A 216 -20.09 6.33 13.91
C ARG A 216 -21.57 6.30 13.59
N ASP A 217 -22.08 5.17 13.13
CA ASP A 217 -23.50 4.91 12.99
C ASP A 217 -23.97 3.95 14.10
N LEU A 218 -24.80 4.45 15.00
CA LEU A 218 -25.30 3.68 16.15
C LEU A 218 -26.45 2.72 15.76
N GLU A 219 -27.07 2.91 14.59
CA GLU A 219 -28.14 2.04 14.08
C GLU A 219 -27.57 0.85 13.31
N ASP A 220 -26.35 1.00 12.75
CA ASP A 220 -25.64 -0.05 12.02
C ASP A 220 -24.17 -0.14 12.46
N THR A 221 -23.96 -0.55 13.71
CA THR A 221 -22.62 -0.72 14.27
C THR A 221 -21.88 -1.88 13.58
N THR A 222 -20.83 -1.57 12.86
CA THR A 222 -19.98 -2.58 12.20
C THR A 222 -18.81 -2.94 13.10
N GLY A 223 -18.57 -4.24 13.31
CA GLY A 223 -17.43 -4.69 14.12
C GLY A 223 -17.01 -6.11 13.82
N GLU A 224 -15.72 -6.37 13.90
CA GLU A 224 -15.12 -7.69 13.68
C GLU A 224 -14.05 -7.99 14.74
N THR A 225 -13.94 -9.27 15.10
CA THR A 225 -12.90 -9.77 16.01
C THR A 225 -12.01 -10.75 15.27
N PHE A 226 -10.71 -10.53 15.32
CA PHE A 226 -9.70 -11.38 14.70
C PHE A 226 -8.90 -12.11 15.76
N LEU A 227 -8.85 -13.43 15.64
CA LEU A 227 -8.07 -14.34 16.48
C LEU A 227 -7.59 -15.50 15.63
N TYR A 228 -6.28 -15.68 15.50
CA TYR A 228 -5.69 -16.70 14.65
C TYR A 228 -4.69 -17.55 15.44
N GLU A 229 -5.06 -18.83 15.66
CA GLU A 229 -4.22 -19.80 16.38
C GLU A 229 -3.11 -20.39 15.49
N GLY A 230 -3.27 -20.33 14.18
CA GLY A 230 -2.28 -20.80 13.19
C GLY A 230 -1.23 -19.75 12.82
N GLY A 231 -1.39 -18.50 13.27
CA GLY A 231 -0.43 -17.43 13.02
C GLY A 231 -0.17 -17.16 11.53
N ILE A 232 1.11 -17.00 11.13
CA ILE A 232 1.47 -16.71 9.74
C ILE A 232 1.15 -17.84 8.75
N SER A 233 1.01 -19.10 9.21
CA SER A 233 0.54 -20.18 8.35
C SER A 233 -0.93 -19.98 7.94
N GLU A 234 -1.74 -19.52 8.88
CA GLU A 234 -3.14 -19.18 8.61
C GLU A 234 -3.23 -17.95 7.71
N TYR A 235 -2.29 -17.01 7.84
CA TYR A 235 -2.18 -15.86 6.95
C TYR A 235 -1.87 -16.26 5.50
N VAL A 236 -0.93 -17.18 5.27
CA VAL A 236 -0.67 -17.73 3.91
C VAL A 236 -1.92 -18.39 3.35
N ARG A 237 -2.65 -19.18 4.18
CA ARG A 237 -3.91 -19.80 3.75
C ARG A 237 -4.98 -18.77 3.38
N PHE A 238 -5.08 -17.71 4.16
CA PHE A 238 -5.98 -16.59 3.91
C PHE A 238 -5.67 -15.90 2.56
N ILE A 239 -4.38 -15.61 2.28
CA ILE A 239 -3.95 -15.00 1.01
C ILE A 239 -4.19 -15.95 -0.19
N ASN A 240 -4.11 -17.25 0.03
CA ASN A 240 -4.30 -18.25 -1.01
C ASN A 240 -5.74 -18.78 -1.11
N GLN A 241 -6.71 -18.25 -0.33
CA GLN A 241 -8.08 -18.78 -0.30
C GLN A 241 -8.76 -18.79 -1.67
N GLU A 242 -8.40 -17.84 -2.55
CA GLU A 242 -8.94 -17.70 -3.91
C GLU A 242 -7.99 -18.28 -4.98
N LYS A 243 -6.91 -18.97 -4.57
CA LYS A 243 -5.90 -19.54 -5.45
C LYS A 243 -5.89 -21.06 -5.32
N THR A 244 -5.52 -21.75 -6.39
CA THR A 244 -5.36 -23.20 -6.37
C THR A 244 -3.95 -23.59 -5.94
N PRO A 245 -3.72 -24.14 -4.73
CA PRO A 245 -2.40 -24.59 -4.30
C PRO A 245 -1.92 -25.76 -5.17
N ILE A 246 -0.60 -25.89 -5.35
CA ILE A 246 0.01 -27.04 -6.04
C ILE A 246 0.49 -28.11 -5.05
N HIS A 247 0.42 -27.86 -3.76
CA HIS A 247 0.64 -28.78 -2.64
C HIS A 247 -0.27 -28.38 -1.46
N ASP A 248 -0.70 -29.35 -0.67
CA ASP A 248 -1.74 -29.14 0.35
C ASP A 248 -1.20 -28.43 1.59
N ASP A 249 -0.02 -28.82 2.06
CA ASP A 249 0.54 -28.33 3.31
C ASP A 249 1.20 -26.96 3.15
N ILE A 250 1.01 -26.09 4.17
CA ILE A 250 1.77 -24.84 4.28
C ILE A 250 3.16 -25.20 4.83
N ILE A 251 4.20 -24.83 4.10
CA ILE A 251 5.58 -24.99 4.54
C ILE A 251 5.84 -23.93 5.61
N HIS A 252 6.00 -24.38 6.86
CA HIS A 252 6.25 -23.51 8.01
C HIS A 252 7.62 -23.80 8.60
N LEU A 253 8.44 -22.77 8.70
CA LEU A 253 9.82 -22.83 9.18
C LEU A 253 10.01 -21.78 10.27
N SER A 254 10.65 -22.15 11.38
CA SER A 254 10.98 -21.21 12.44
C SER A 254 12.31 -21.56 13.08
N GLY A 255 13.00 -20.56 13.58
CA GLY A 255 14.25 -20.73 14.32
C GLY A 255 14.76 -19.44 14.91
N GLU A 256 15.61 -19.57 15.92
CA GLU A 256 16.27 -18.46 16.59
C GLU A 256 17.78 -18.59 16.45
N LYS A 257 18.45 -17.49 16.14
CA LYS A 257 19.91 -17.42 16.07
C LYS A 257 20.36 -16.02 16.47
N ASP A 258 21.33 -15.94 17.35
CA ASP A 258 21.90 -14.68 17.88
C ASP A 258 20.83 -13.73 18.46
N ASN A 259 19.83 -14.24 19.16
CA ASN A 259 18.66 -13.55 19.70
C ASN A 259 17.75 -12.91 18.63
N VAL A 260 17.89 -13.32 17.36
CA VAL A 260 16.98 -12.94 16.28
C VAL A 260 16.11 -14.16 15.95
N PHE A 261 14.80 -13.99 16.07
CA PHE A 261 13.84 -15.06 15.76
C PHE A 261 13.29 -14.83 14.35
N PHE A 262 13.28 -15.90 13.56
CA PHE A 262 12.69 -15.94 12.22
C PHE A 262 11.56 -16.95 12.16
N GLU A 263 10.52 -16.58 11.49
CA GLU A 263 9.40 -17.42 11.15
C GLU A 263 9.01 -17.17 9.70
N VAL A 264 8.91 -18.25 8.91
CA VAL A 264 8.54 -18.18 7.51
C VAL A 264 7.43 -19.18 7.24
N ALA A 265 6.35 -18.73 6.63
CA ALA A 265 5.31 -19.60 6.11
C ALA A 265 5.17 -19.37 4.61
N MET A 266 5.06 -20.45 3.81
CA MET A 266 4.93 -20.32 2.37
C MET A 266 4.16 -21.48 1.74
N GLN A 267 3.55 -21.19 0.58
CA GLN A 267 2.85 -22.16 -0.25
C GLN A 267 2.94 -21.74 -1.72
N TYR A 268 3.12 -22.71 -2.60
CA TYR A 268 3.04 -22.48 -4.03
C TYR A 268 1.63 -22.74 -4.57
N ASN A 269 1.21 -21.95 -5.54
CA ASN A 269 -0.08 -22.06 -6.20
C ASN A 269 0.08 -22.05 -7.74
N THR A 270 -1.02 -22.22 -8.46
CA THR A 270 -1.01 -22.30 -9.92
C THR A 270 -0.77 -20.96 -10.61
N SER A 271 -0.89 -19.83 -9.92
CA SER A 271 -0.72 -18.49 -10.49
C SER A 271 0.73 -18.24 -10.95
N TYR A 272 0.94 -17.15 -11.66
CA TYR A 272 2.25 -16.71 -12.12
C TYR A 272 2.84 -15.59 -11.26
N ASN A 273 2.05 -15.07 -10.34
CA ASN A 273 2.42 -13.95 -9.48
C ASN A 273 3.24 -14.41 -8.27
N THR A 274 4.05 -13.50 -7.75
CA THR A 274 4.83 -13.70 -6.53
C THR A 274 4.27 -12.78 -5.45
N ASN A 275 3.88 -13.33 -4.31
CA ASN A 275 3.37 -12.60 -3.16
C ASN A 275 4.28 -12.86 -1.97
N ILE A 276 5.21 -11.95 -1.71
CA ILE A 276 6.11 -12.01 -0.55
C ILE A 276 5.83 -10.80 0.31
N TYR A 277 5.46 -11.05 1.56
CA TYR A 277 5.24 -10.02 2.57
C TYR A 277 6.23 -10.25 3.72
N SER A 278 7.00 -9.22 4.03
CA SER A 278 8.03 -9.32 5.05
C SER A 278 7.81 -8.32 6.17
N PHE A 279 8.08 -8.76 7.40
CA PHE A 279 7.81 -8.02 8.62
C PHE A 279 9.02 -8.08 9.55
N VAL A 280 9.28 -6.97 10.24
CA VAL A 280 10.26 -6.90 11.31
C VAL A 280 9.58 -6.30 12.53
N ASN A 281 9.51 -7.06 13.64
CA ASN A 281 8.78 -6.66 14.86
C ASN A 281 7.35 -6.21 14.55
N ASN A 282 6.64 -6.97 13.70
CA ASN A 282 5.28 -6.70 13.19
C ASN A 282 5.14 -5.46 12.28
N ILE A 283 6.23 -4.77 11.96
CA ILE A 283 6.24 -3.66 11.01
C ILE A 283 6.41 -4.22 9.61
N ASN A 284 5.53 -3.84 8.69
CA ASN A 284 5.61 -4.23 7.28
C ASN A 284 6.80 -3.53 6.61
N THR A 285 7.73 -4.33 6.07
CA THR A 285 8.89 -3.85 5.32
C THR A 285 8.62 -3.95 3.82
N HIS A 286 7.75 -3.07 3.31
CA HIS A 286 7.27 -3.10 1.93
C HIS A 286 8.39 -2.97 0.87
N ASP A 287 9.52 -2.38 1.23
CA ASP A 287 10.74 -2.31 0.41
C ASP A 287 11.72 -3.47 0.68
N GLY A 288 11.28 -4.48 1.44
CA GLY A 288 12.07 -5.66 1.80
C GLY A 288 13.16 -5.37 2.82
N GLY A 289 14.34 -5.92 2.58
CA GLY A 289 15.51 -5.74 3.44
C GLY A 289 16.34 -7.01 3.59
N THR A 290 17.33 -6.94 4.46
CA THR A 290 18.33 -8.02 4.63
C THR A 290 17.73 -9.36 5.05
N HIS A 291 16.64 -9.38 5.83
CA HIS A 291 15.91 -10.58 6.23
C HIS A 291 15.26 -11.27 5.03
N GLU A 292 14.61 -10.51 4.15
CA GLU A 292 13.98 -11.02 2.92
C GLU A 292 15.03 -11.47 1.90
N ASP A 293 16.10 -10.67 1.70
CA ASP A 293 17.22 -11.00 0.82
C ASP A 293 17.87 -12.36 1.22
N GLY A 294 18.03 -12.60 2.54
CA GLY A 294 18.56 -13.86 3.06
C GLY A 294 17.71 -15.06 2.69
N VAL A 295 16.39 -14.97 2.91
CA VAL A 295 15.43 -16.02 2.58
C VAL A 295 15.38 -16.29 1.06
N LYS A 296 15.26 -15.26 0.23
CA LYS A 296 15.21 -15.40 -1.23
C LYS A 296 16.46 -16.06 -1.81
N ARG A 297 17.64 -15.66 -1.30
CA ARG A 297 18.91 -16.25 -1.70
C ARG A 297 18.98 -17.72 -1.32
N ALA A 298 18.58 -18.08 -0.09
CA ALA A 298 18.58 -19.45 0.38
C ALA A 298 17.60 -20.32 -0.43
N LEU A 299 16.38 -19.83 -0.66
CA LEU A 299 15.35 -20.50 -1.46
C LEU A 299 15.88 -20.85 -2.85
N SER A 300 16.43 -19.88 -3.55
CA SER A 300 16.97 -20.07 -4.91
C SER A 300 18.13 -21.09 -4.93
N ARG A 301 19.04 -21.02 -3.97
CA ARG A 301 20.16 -21.94 -3.84
C ARG A 301 19.71 -23.36 -3.57
N LEU A 302 18.81 -23.57 -2.63
CA LEU A 302 18.34 -24.89 -2.20
C LEU A 302 17.51 -25.58 -3.29
N ILE A 303 16.65 -24.88 -4.00
CA ILE A 303 15.89 -25.43 -5.14
C ILE A 303 16.83 -25.85 -6.27
N ASN A 304 17.83 -25.03 -6.60
CA ASN A 304 18.85 -25.40 -7.60
C ASN A 304 19.64 -26.65 -7.18
N ASN A 305 20.08 -26.70 -5.91
CA ASN A 305 20.82 -27.85 -5.38
C ASN A 305 19.99 -29.14 -5.42
N TYR A 306 18.72 -29.06 -5.00
CA TYR A 306 17.80 -30.19 -5.05
C TYR A 306 17.55 -30.66 -6.47
N ALA A 307 17.29 -29.74 -7.40
CA ALA A 307 17.05 -30.03 -8.81
C ALA A 307 18.24 -30.75 -9.46
N ARG A 308 19.48 -30.33 -9.17
CA ARG A 308 20.70 -30.99 -9.69
C ARG A 308 20.92 -32.34 -9.02
N LYS A 309 20.83 -32.45 -7.71
CA LYS A 309 21.02 -33.69 -6.96
C LYS A 309 20.04 -34.78 -7.43
N ASN A 310 18.85 -34.43 -7.81
CA ASN A 310 17.80 -35.34 -8.28
C ASN A 310 17.74 -35.47 -9.84
N ASN A 311 18.74 -34.99 -10.55
CA ASN A 311 18.82 -35.03 -12.02
C ASN A 311 17.63 -34.36 -12.76
N MET A 312 16.92 -33.44 -12.12
CA MET A 312 15.85 -32.64 -12.73
C MET A 312 16.43 -31.51 -13.60
N LEU A 313 17.63 -31.02 -13.26
CA LEU A 313 18.46 -30.13 -14.06
C LEU A 313 19.76 -30.87 -14.46
N LYS A 314 20.10 -30.84 -15.76
CA LYS A 314 21.36 -31.39 -16.27
C LYS A 314 22.50 -30.40 -16.06
N ASP A 315 23.73 -30.87 -16.01
CA ASP A 315 24.94 -30.02 -15.80
C ASP A 315 25.06 -28.88 -16.81
N LYS A 316 24.62 -29.12 -18.06
CA LYS A 316 24.60 -28.09 -19.12
C LYS A 316 23.45 -27.09 -19.04
N ASP A 317 22.48 -27.33 -18.21
CA ASP A 317 21.31 -26.46 -18.09
C ASP A 317 21.68 -25.22 -17.26
N GLU A 318 21.17 -24.06 -17.65
CA GLU A 318 21.28 -22.82 -16.88
C GLU A 318 20.56 -22.99 -15.53
N ASN A 319 21.13 -22.44 -14.46
CA ASN A 319 20.47 -22.42 -13.15
C ASN A 319 19.12 -21.69 -13.21
N LEU A 320 18.22 -22.11 -12.34
CA LEU A 320 16.99 -21.38 -12.07
C LEU A 320 17.36 -20.03 -11.45
N LYS A 321 16.84 -18.95 -12.00
CA LYS A 321 16.95 -17.62 -11.43
C LYS A 321 15.95 -17.44 -10.29
N GLU A 322 16.12 -16.37 -9.52
CA GLU A 322 15.24 -16.03 -8.41
C GLU A 322 13.78 -15.92 -8.86
N ASP A 323 13.51 -15.23 -9.98
CA ASP A 323 12.15 -15.08 -10.52
C ASP A 323 11.53 -16.41 -10.97
N ASP A 324 12.34 -17.34 -11.50
CA ASP A 324 11.84 -18.67 -11.87
C ASP A 324 11.37 -19.45 -10.62
N VAL A 325 12.08 -19.27 -9.51
CA VAL A 325 11.82 -19.97 -8.24
C VAL A 325 10.64 -19.36 -7.49
N LYS A 326 10.40 -18.07 -7.67
CA LYS A 326 9.30 -17.35 -6.99
C LYS A 326 7.96 -17.43 -7.73
N GLU A 327 7.91 -17.89 -8.97
CA GLU A 327 6.65 -17.96 -9.73
C GLU A 327 5.57 -18.77 -9.00
N GLY A 328 4.45 -18.13 -8.67
CA GLY A 328 3.33 -18.73 -7.93
C GLY A 328 3.58 -18.91 -6.44
N LEU A 329 4.58 -18.26 -5.87
CA LEU A 329 4.90 -18.33 -4.45
C LEU A 329 4.11 -17.29 -3.65
N THR A 330 3.42 -17.75 -2.60
CA THR A 330 2.94 -16.89 -1.50
C THR A 330 3.81 -17.18 -0.27
N MET A 331 4.42 -16.14 0.30
CA MET A 331 5.35 -16.26 1.43
C MET A 331 5.18 -15.11 2.41
N ILE A 332 5.13 -15.44 3.71
CA ILE A 332 5.21 -14.49 4.81
C ILE A 332 6.53 -14.70 5.52
N ILE A 333 7.27 -13.63 5.76
CA ILE A 333 8.54 -13.62 6.49
C ILE A 333 8.36 -12.73 7.72
N SER A 334 8.47 -13.29 8.91
CA SER A 334 8.44 -12.56 10.18
C SER A 334 9.80 -12.65 10.85
N CYS A 335 10.41 -11.49 11.12
CA CYS A 335 11.67 -11.37 11.84
C CYS A 335 11.44 -10.61 13.14
N LYS A 336 11.84 -11.17 14.28
CA LYS A 336 11.85 -10.48 15.58
C LYS A 336 13.29 -10.18 15.95
N HIS A 337 13.64 -8.90 15.95
CA HIS A 337 15.00 -8.41 16.18
C HIS A 337 15.03 -7.46 17.39
N PRO A 338 15.97 -7.63 18.34
CA PRO A 338 16.03 -6.79 19.53
C PRO A 338 16.40 -5.32 19.23
N ASN A 339 17.16 -5.06 18.17
CA ASN A 339 17.60 -3.72 17.78
C ASN A 339 17.60 -3.55 16.25
N PRO A 340 16.43 -3.50 15.60
CA PRO A 340 16.36 -3.36 14.14
C PRO A 340 16.76 -1.95 13.70
N GLN A 341 17.46 -1.89 12.57
CA GLN A 341 17.87 -0.65 11.91
C GLN A 341 17.11 -0.55 10.58
N PHE A 342 16.26 0.46 10.47
CA PHE A 342 15.48 0.70 9.27
C PHE A 342 16.07 1.82 8.42
N GLU A 343 15.90 1.72 7.12
CA GLU A 343 16.16 2.82 6.20
C GLU A 343 14.94 3.77 6.23
N GLY A 344 15.15 5.00 6.77
CA GLY A 344 14.12 6.03 6.84
C GLY A 344 13.11 5.88 7.99
N GLN A 345 12.27 6.92 8.16
CA GLN A 345 11.28 7.01 9.23
C GLN A 345 10.06 6.09 8.99
N THR A 346 9.73 5.81 7.75
CA THR A 346 8.62 4.92 7.38
C THR A 346 8.89 3.45 7.67
N LYS A 347 10.12 3.10 8.08
CA LYS A 347 10.55 1.74 8.43
C LYS A 347 10.33 0.69 7.31
N GLY A 348 10.28 1.14 6.05
CA GLY A 348 9.94 0.30 4.90
C GLY A 348 10.97 -0.77 4.56
N ARG A 349 12.23 -0.64 5.01
CA ARG A 349 13.33 -1.55 4.69
C ARG A 349 14.25 -1.80 5.87
N LEU A 350 14.59 -3.08 6.12
CA LEU A 350 15.57 -3.46 7.14
C LEU A 350 17.00 -3.37 6.60
N GLY A 351 17.87 -2.62 7.33
CA GLY A 351 19.25 -2.38 6.95
C GLY A 351 20.30 -3.26 7.65
N ASN A 352 19.99 -3.92 8.76
CA ASN A 352 20.92 -4.75 9.53
C ASN A 352 21.64 -5.79 8.66
N SER A 353 22.94 -5.61 8.41
CA SER A 353 23.70 -6.46 7.47
C SER A 353 23.85 -7.91 7.92
N GLU A 354 23.96 -8.14 9.24
CA GLU A 354 24.09 -9.47 9.86
C GLU A 354 22.83 -10.33 9.66
N VAL A 355 21.67 -9.71 9.57
CA VAL A 355 20.38 -10.40 9.46
C VAL A 355 20.28 -11.24 8.19
N ARG A 356 20.92 -10.81 7.09
CA ARG A 356 20.92 -11.57 5.83
C ARG A 356 21.50 -12.98 6.01
N GLY A 357 22.62 -13.10 6.71
CA GLY A 357 23.25 -14.39 6.98
C GLY A 357 22.48 -15.25 7.96
N LEU A 358 21.85 -14.63 8.95
CA LEU A 358 21.02 -15.32 9.94
C LEU A 358 19.77 -15.89 9.27
N ALA A 359 19.07 -15.09 8.46
CA ALA A 359 17.89 -15.50 7.72
C ALA A 359 18.18 -16.63 6.72
N ASP A 360 19.29 -16.52 5.95
CA ASP A 360 19.75 -17.60 5.05
C ASP A 360 19.98 -18.89 5.85
N SER A 361 20.64 -18.83 7.01
CA SER A 361 20.97 -20.02 7.81
C SER A 361 19.71 -20.71 8.35
N VAL A 362 18.82 -19.96 9.02
CA VAL A 362 17.60 -20.51 9.63
C VAL A 362 16.67 -21.09 8.56
N PHE A 363 16.47 -20.34 7.48
CA PHE A 363 15.65 -20.80 6.35
C PHE A 363 16.21 -22.06 5.71
N SER A 364 17.54 -22.10 5.50
CA SER A 364 18.19 -23.24 4.84
C SER A 364 18.03 -24.52 5.63
N GLU A 365 18.22 -24.48 6.94
CA GLU A 365 18.08 -25.67 7.80
C GLU A 365 16.65 -26.23 7.74
N GLY A 366 15.65 -25.38 7.85
CA GLY A 366 14.26 -25.83 7.81
C GLY A 366 13.81 -26.29 6.43
N PHE A 367 14.15 -25.54 5.37
CA PHE A 367 13.70 -25.84 4.02
C PHE A 367 14.43 -27.04 3.40
N GLU A 368 15.71 -27.23 3.70
CA GLU A 368 16.44 -28.45 3.26
C GLU A 368 15.82 -29.70 3.89
N ARG A 369 15.45 -29.64 5.18
CA ARG A 369 14.73 -30.72 5.85
C ARG A 369 13.38 -31.00 5.15
N PHE A 370 12.58 -29.96 4.89
CA PHE A 370 11.30 -30.11 4.19
C PHE A 370 11.47 -30.81 2.83
N LEU A 371 12.45 -30.38 2.01
CA LEU A 371 12.69 -30.98 0.70
C LEU A 371 13.09 -32.44 0.76
N LEU A 372 13.75 -32.88 1.85
CA LEU A 372 14.14 -34.27 2.05
C LEU A 372 13.00 -35.13 2.59
N GLU A 373 12.20 -34.58 3.48
CA GLU A 373 11.07 -35.27 4.12
C GLU A 373 9.84 -35.39 3.19
N ASN A 374 9.69 -34.44 2.24
CA ASN A 374 8.53 -34.36 1.34
C ASN A 374 8.95 -34.36 -0.15
N PRO A 375 9.49 -35.50 -0.64
CA PRO A 375 10.11 -35.57 -1.97
C PRO A 375 9.14 -35.36 -3.14
N ASP A 376 7.86 -35.68 -2.96
CA ASP A 376 6.86 -35.51 -4.01
C ASP A 376 6.46 -34.05 -4.14
N GLU A 377 6.22 -33.33 -3.05
CA GLU A 377 5.98 -31.89 -3.06
C GLU A 377 7.20 -31.11 -3.54
N ALA A 378 8.40 -31.51 -3.10
CA ALA A 378 9.64 -30.92 -3.59
C ALA A 378 9.78 -31.04 -5.12
N LYS A 379 9.42 -32.19 -5.70
CA LYS A 379 9.42 -32.37 -7.17
C LYS A 379 8.40 -31.45 -7.86
N ILE A 380 7.18 -31.28 -7.29
CA ILE A 380 6.16 -30.41 -7.84
C ILE A 380 6.66 -28.96 -7.85
N ILE A 381 7.21 -28.48 -6.73
CA ILE A 381 7.78 -27.13 -6.60
C ILE A 381 8.91 -26.90 -7.60
N VAL A 382 9.85 -27.82 -7.67
CA VAL A 382 11.00 -27.71 -8.60
C VAL A 382 10.55 -27.74 -10.06
N ASN A 383 9.58 -28.59 -10.40
CA ASN A 383 9.03 -28.65 -11.77
C ASN A 383 8.37 -27.33 -12.17
N LYS A 384 7.62 -26.68 -11.25
CA LYS A 384 7.07 -25.35 -11.50
C LYS A 384 8.17 -24.34 -11.83
N ALA A 385 9.22 -24.29 -11.03
CA ALA A 385 10.37 -23.40 -11.29
C ALA A 385 11.09 -23.73 -12.62
N ILE A 386 11.21 -25.00 -13.01
CA ILE A 386 11.76 -25.41 -14.30
C ILE A 386 10.86 -24.94 -15.46
N LEU A 387 9.54 -25.03 -15.31
CA LEU A 387 8.58 -24.53 -16.30
C LEU A 387 8.70 -23.01 -16.45
N ALA A 388 8.83 -22.27 -15.35
CA ALA A 388 9.05 -20.82 -15.35
C ALA A 388 10.35 -20.46 -16.10
N ARG A 389 11.48 -21.14 -15.81
CA ARG A 389 12.74 -20.97 -16.54
C ARG A 389 12.57 -21.21 -18.04
N ASN A 390 11.91 -22.30 -18.41
CA ASN A 390 11.73 -22.64 -19.83
C ASN A 390 10.93 -21.55 -20.56
N ALA A 391 9.91 -20.99 -19.94
CA ALA A 391 9.16 -19.88 -20.49
C ALA A 391 10.02 -18.61 -20.62
N ARG A 392 10.78 -18.24 -19.57
CA ARG A 392 11.73 -17.12 -19.62
C ARG A 392 12.75 -17.28 -20.75
N MET A 393 13.30 -18.47 -20.93
CA MET A 393 14.24 -18.77 -22.01
C MET A 393 13.59 -18.66 -23.38
N ALA A 394 12.34 -19.12 -23.54
CA ALA A 394 11.59 -18.98 -24.78
C ALA A 394 11.33 -17.50 -25.11
N ALA A 395 10.91 -16.71 -24.10
CA ALA A 395 10.71 -15.26 -24.25
C ALA A 395 12.02 -14.54 -24.64
N LYS A 396 13.15 -14.89 -24.02
CA LYS A 396 14.46 -14.33 -24.38
C LYS A 396 14.83 -14.62 -25.83
N ARG A 397 14.66 -15.88 -26.30
CA ARG A 397 14.93 -16.26 -27.71
C ARG A 397 14.02 -15.50 -28.69
N ALA A 398 12.74 -15.36 -28.37
CA ALA A 398 11.80 -14.60 -29.20
C ALA A 398 12.23 -13.13 -29.32
N ARG A 399 12.64 -12.49 -28.21
CA ARG A 399 13.15 -11.10 -28.22
C ARG A 399 14.44 -10.94 -29.05
N GLU A 400 15.38 -11.87 -28.92
CA GLU A 400 16.64 -11.83 -29.68
C GLU A 400 16.37 -11.98 -31.18
N ALA A 401 15.41 -12.82 -31.56
CA ALA A 401 14.98 -12.95 -32.95
C ALA A 401 14.33 -11.67 -33.49
N THR A 402 13.50 -11.00 -32.67
CA THR A 402 12.83 -9.74 -33.05
C THR A 402 13.82 -8.56 -33.13
N ARG A 403 14.83 -8.51 -32.26
CA ARG A 403 15.87 -7.46 -32.28
C ARG A 403 16.72 -7.48 -33.55
N LYS A 404 16.77 -8.60 -34.23
CA LYS A 404 17.51 -8.75 -35.54
C LYS A 404 16.68 -8.26 -36.73
N SER A 405 15.40 -7.88 -36.55
CA SER A 405 14.56 -7.33 -37.60
C SER A 405 14.33 -5.82 -37.34
N ASP A 406 14.86 -4.97 -38.24
CA ASP A 406 14.69 -3.49 -38.19
C ASP A 406 13.22 -3.02 -38.25
N LEU A 407 12.28 -3.93 -38.49
CA LEU A 407 10.83 -3.64 -38.60
C LEU A 407 10.16 -3.32 -37.25
N ALA A 408 10.69 -3.75 -36.11
CA ALA A 408 10.09 -3.53 -34.79
C ALA A 408 10.22 -2.04 -34.34
N VAL A 409 11.30 -1.37 -34.73
CA VAL A 409 11.55 0.05 -34.39
C VAL A 409 10.61 0.96 -35.17
N THR A 410 10.28 0.63 -36.42
CA THR A 410 9.43 1.45 -37.28
C THR A 410 7.96 1.45 -36.85
N ASN A 411 7.45 0.33 -36.31
CA ASN A 411 6.07 0.25 -35.80
C ASN A 411 5.87 0.97 -34.47
N PHE A 412 6.90 1.07 -33.61
CA PHE A 412 6.86 1.81 -32.36
C PHE A 412 6.70 3.32 -32.60
N PHE A 413 7.51 3.90 -33.50
CA PHE A 413 7.43 5.34 -33.82
C PHE A 413 6.11 5.77 -34.48
N GLY A 414 5.28 4.83 -34.98
CA GLY A 414 3.97 5.13 -35.57
C GLY A 414 2.83 5.30 -34.57
N LYS A 415 2.92 4.65 -33.39
CA LYS A 415 1.85 4.68 -32.37
C LYS A 415 2.02 5.81 -31.36
N LEU A 416 3.21 5.95 -30.77
CA LEU A 416 3.47 7.00 -29.78
C LEU A 416 3.60 8.38 -30.44
N SER A 417 2.75 9.29 -30.06
CA SER A 417 2.94 10.72 -30.35
C SER A 417 3.64 11.38 -29.16
N ASP A 418 4.97 11.32 -29.15
CA ASP A 418 5.81 11.78 -28.05
C ASP A 418 5.75 13.31 -27.85
N CYS A 419 6.06 13.79 -26.66
CA CYS A 419 6.23 15.21 -26.37
C CYS A 419 7.62 15.70 -26.80
N LYS A 420 7.77 17.02 -26.93
CA LYS A 420 9.05 17.64 -27.31
C LYS A 420 10.02 17.76 -26.15
N SER A 421 9.50 17.96 -24.95
CA SER A 421 10.31 18.01 -23.74
C SER A 421 11.05 16.67 -23.53
N LYS A 422 12.28 16.76 -23.02
CA LYS A 422 13.09 15.62 -22.58
C LYS A 422 13.25 15.60 -21.05
N ASP A 423 12.65 16.56 -20.37
CA ASP A 423 12.61 16.64 -18.93
C ASP A 423 11.42 15.82 -18.41
N PRO A 424 11.67 14.69 -17.68
CA PRO A 424 10.60 13.87 -17.16
C PRO A 424 9.70 14.63 -16.18
N SER A 425 10.23 15.58 -15.41
CA SER A 425 9.51 16.28 -14.34
C SER A 425 8.34 17.15 -14.82
N VAL A 426 8.35 17.54 -16.10
CA VAL A 426 7.29 18.35 -16.74
C VAL A 426 6.53 17.57 -17.82
N SER A 427 6.97 16.35 -18.12
CA SER A 427 6.40 15.53 -19.19
C SER A 427 5.34 14.58 -18.65
N GLU A 428 4.27 14.39 -19.41
CA GLU A 428 3.20 13.46 -19.07
C GLU A 428 2.74 12.65 -20.29
N ILE A 429 2.25 11.44 -20.06
CA ILE A 429 1.75 10.56 -21.12
C ILE A 429 0.29 10.19 -20.86
N PHE A 430 -0.55 10.38 -21.87
CA PHE A 430 -1.93 9.92 -21.88
C PHE A 430 -2.02 8.59 -22.62
N ILE A 431 -2.51 7.57 -21.95
CA ILE A 431 -2.86 6.28 -22.54
C ILE A 431 -4.34 6.34 -22.90
N VAL A 432 -4.63 6.37 -24.20
CA VAL A 432 -5.95 6.71 -24.73
C VAL A 432 -6.59 5.51 -25.39
N GLU A 433 -7.87 5.29 -25.15
CA GLU A 433 -8.65 4.23 -25.78
C GLU A 433 -8.94 4.55 -27.26
N GLY A 434 -8.43 3.68 -28.15
CA GLY A 434 -8.71 3.72 -29.58
C GLY A 434 -8.01 4.82 -30.37
N ASP A 435 -7.95 4.60 -31.68
CA ASP A 435 -7.28 5.53 -32.62
C ASP A 435 -8.11 6.83 -32.82
N SER A 436 -9.44 6.81 -32.63
CA SER A 436 -10.32 7.97 -32.79
C SER A 436 -10.06 9.03 -31.70
N ALA A 437 -10.22 8.61 -30.41
CA ALA A 437 -9.92 9.48 -29.28
C ALA A 437 -8.44 9.89 -29.25
N GLY A 438 -7.54 8.96 -29.62
CA GLY A 438 -6.11 9.25 -29.80
C GLY A 438 -5.85 10.34 -30.84
N GLY A 439 -6.63 10.40 -31.90
CA GLY A 439 -6.56 11.44 -32.93
C GLY A 439 -7.00 12.83 -32.44
N SER A 440 -8.10 12.90 -31.67
CA SER A 440 -8.57 14.12 -31.02
C SER A 440 -7.57 14.59 -29.94
N ALA A 441 -7.10 13.69 -29.09
CA ALA A 441 -6.12 13.97 -28.05
C ALA A 441 -4.79 14.50 -28.64
N LYS A 442 -4.31 13.90 -29.72
CA LYS A 442 -3.10 14.38 -30.43
C LYS A 442 -3.23 15.81 -30.97
N LYS A 443 -4.43 16.21 -31.40
CA LYS A 443 -4.69 17.57 -31.87
C LYS A 443 -4.87 18.57 -30.74
N GLY A 444 -5.52 18.13 -29.65
CA GLY A 444 -5.83 18.96 -28.48
C GLY A 444 -4.68 19.14 -27.49
N ARG A 445 -3.66 18.26 -27.47
CA ARG A 445 -2.57 18.26 -26.49
C ARG A 445 -1.65 19.47 -26.53
N ASP A 446 -1.02 19.80 -25.44
CA ASP A 446 0.23 20.56 -25.45
C ASP A 446 1.37 19.66 -25.92
N SER A 447 1.82 19.88 -27.15
CA SER A 447 2.89 19.09 -27.76
C SER A 447 4.27 19.26 -27.09
N MET A 448 4.43 20.26 -26.21
CA MET A 448 5.68 20.46 -25.48
C MET A 448 5.84 19.41 -24.37
N THR A 449 4.79 19.17 -23.60
CA THR A 449 4.86 18.37 -22.35
C THR A 449 4.00 17.11 -22.38
N GLN A 450 3.01 17.01 -23.29
CA GLN A 450 2.06 15.91 -23.33
C GLN A 450 2.34 14.92 -24.47
N ALA A 451 2.52 13.66 -24.16
CA ALA A 451 2.61 12.54 -25.07
C ALA A 451 1.27 11.78 -25.15
N ILE A 452 0.94 11.21 -26.31
CA ILE A 452 -0.27 10.41 -26.53
C ILE A 452 0.10 9.02 -27.01
N LEU A 453 -0.41 8.00 -26.33
CA LEU A 453 -0.29 6.59 -26.67
C LEU A 453 -1.69 5.98 -26.87
N PRO A 454 -2.21 5.86 -28.10
CA PRO A 454 -3.46 5.17 -28.35
C PRO A 454 -3.30 3.65 -28.21
N LEU A 455 -4.26 2.99 -27.54
CA LEU A 455 -4.36 1.55 -27.45
C LEU A 455 -5.35 1.01 -28.46
N ARG A 456 -5.03 -0.08 -29.13
CA ARG A 456 -5.94 -0.77 -30.05
C ARG A 456 -6.75 -1.83 -29.35
N GLY A 457 -7.82 -1.42 -28.67
CA GLY A 457 -8.73 -2.30 -27.94
C GLY A 457 -8.17 -2.80 -26.60
N LYS A 458 -8.75 -3.89 -26.12
CA LYS A 458 -8.43 -4.47 -24.81
C LYS A 458 -7.03 -5.09 -24.82
N ILE A 459 -6.18 -4.69 -23.89
CA ILE A 459 -4.86 -5.30 -23.71
C ILE A 459 -4.98 -6.70 -23.09
N LEU A 460 -3.90 -7.48 -23.17
CA LEU A 460 -3.86 -8.79 -22.55
C LEU A 460 -4.03 -8.67 -21.03
N ASN A 461 -4.91 -9.49 -20.46
CA ASN A 461 -5.01 -9.64 -19.00
C ASN A 461 -3.77 -10.37 -18.46
N VAL A 462 -2.90 -9.62 -17.80
CA VAL A 462 -1.62 -10.15 -17.27
C VAL A 462 -1.79 -10.97 -16.01
N GLU A 463 -2.95 -10.90 -15.34
CA GLU A 463 -3.27 -11.79 -14.22
C GLU A 463 -3.34 -13.25 -14.65
N LYS A 464 -3.87 -13.50 -15.86
CA LYS A 464 -4.03 -14.83 -16.48
C LYS A 464 -2.90 -15.23 -17.41
N ALA A 465 -1.85 -14.43 -17.50
CA ALA A 465 -0.83 -14.64 -18.50
C ALA A 465 0.57 -14.69 -17.90
N ARG A 466 1.33 -15.69 -18.31
CA ARG A 466 2.77 -15.75 -17.98
C ARG A 466 3.50 -14.55 -18.57
N VAL A 467 4.59 -14.16 -17.92
CA VAL A 467 5.41 -13.00 -18.30
C VAL A 467 5.88 -13.07 -19.77
N ASP A 468 6.25 -14.26 -20.28
CA ASP A 468 6.66 -14.45 -21.68
C ASP A 468 5.54 -14.11 -22.67
N LYS A 469 4.31 -14.50 -22.36
CA LYS A 469 3.12 -14.20 -23.17
C LYS A 469 2.76 -12.72 -23.10
N ALA A 470 2.85 -12.11 -21.91
CA ALA A 470 2.65 -10.68 -21.72
C ALA A 470 3.69 -9.87 -22.55
N LEU A 471 4.96 -10.26 -22.49
CA LEU A 471 6.03 -9.65 -23.27
C LEU A 471 5.96 -9.96 -24.78
N GLY A 472 5.17 -10.95 -25.19
CA GLY A 472 4.82 -11.21 -26.59
C GLY A 472 3.78 -10.24 -27.15
N ASN A 473 2.97 -9.62 -26.28
CA ASN A 473 1.89 -8.71 -26.67
C ASN A 473 2.43 -7.35 -27.13
N GLU A 474 1.99 -6.88 -28.30
CA GLU A 474 2.50 -5.64 -28.93
C GLU A 474 2.12 -4.38 -28.14
N GLU A 475 0.93 -4.32 -27.57
CA GLU A 475 0.48 -3.14 -26.77
C GLU A 475 1.30 -3.04 -25.48
N ILE A 476 1.54 -4.15 -24.78
CA ILE A 476 2.37 -4.19 -23.58
C ILE A 476 3.83 -3.81 -23.90
N LYS A 477 4.41 -4.33 -24.99
CA LYS A 477 5.75 -3.91 -25.46
C LYS A 477 5.82 -2.41 -25.70
N THR A 478 4.80 -1.86 -26.32
CA THR A 478 4.73 -0.43 -26.62
C THR A 478 4.71 0.40 -25.34
N ILE A 479 3.92 -0.02 -24.32
CA ILE A 479 3.88 0.64 -23.01
C ILE A 479 5.26 0.56 -22.32
N ILE A 480 5.88 -0.62 -22.25
CA ILE A 480 7.22 -0.81 -21.65
C ILE A 480 8.25 0.13 -22.31
N THR A 481 8.21 0.21 -23.64
CA THR A 481 9.15 1.04 -24.40
C THR A 481 8.87 2.52 -24.21
N ALA A 482 7.60 2.92 -24.13
CA ALA A 482 7.19 4.31 -23.89
C ALA A 482 7.66 4.82 -22.53
N PHE A 483 7.52 4.01 -21.48
CA PHE A 483 7.95 4.39 -20.13
C PHE A 483 9.47 4.46 -19.98
N GLY A 484 10.20 3.57 -20.65
CA GLY A 484 11.67 3.50 -20.60
C GLY A 484 12.25 2.83 -19.37
N THR A 485 11.46 2.49 -18.36
CA THR A 485 11.91 1.90 -17.08
C THR A 485 12.35 0.44 -17.18
N GLY A 486 11.96 -0.27 -18.26
CA GLY A 486 12.05 -1.73 -18.29
C GLY A 486 11.02 -2.40 -17.37
N ILE A 487 11.19 -3.70 -17.12
CA ILE A 487 10.35 -4.50 -16.21
C ILE A 487 11.18 -5.61 -15.54
N GLY A 488 10.72 -6.15 -14.41
CA GLY A 488 11.37 -7.23 -13.67
C GLY A 488 12.81 -6.88 -13.25
N GLU A 489 13.77 -7.77 -13.50
CA GLU A 489 15.20 -7.57 -13.17
C GLU A 489 15.83 -6.30 -13.80
N TYR A 490 15.23 -5.76 -14.85
CA TYR A 490 15.74 -4.58 -15.57
C TYR A 490 14.94 -3.31 -15.27
N PHE A 491 14.05 -3.36 -14.28
CA PHE A 491 13.26 -2.20 -13.90
C PHE A 491 14.15 -1.16 -13.21
N ASP A 492 14.05 0.08 -13.68
CA ASP A 492 14.79 1.22 -13.13
C ASP A 492 13.89 2.45 -13.16
N LEU A 493 13.33 2.83 -12.01
CA LEU A 493 12.42 3.97 -11.87
C LEU A 493 13.07 5.29 -12.32
N SER A 494 14.38 5.46 -12.13
CA SER A 494 15.09 6.67 -12.52
C SER A 494 15.09 6.94 -14.02
N LYS A 495 14.73 5.94 -14.82
CA LYS A 495 14.58 6.04 -16.29
C LYS A 495 13.18 6.35 -16.76
N LEU A 496 12.25 6.57 -15.84
CA LEU A 496 10.89 6.95 -16.18
C LEU A 496 10.89 8.26 -16.96
N ARG A 497 10.25 8.25 -18.13
CA ARG A 497 10.27 9.38 -19.07
C ARG A 497 9.19 10.43 -18.81
N TYR A 498 8.24 10.13 -17.95
CA TYR A 498 7.06 10.96 -17.68
C TYR A 498 6.76 11.04 -16.19
N ASP A 499 6.54 12.26 -15.68
CA ASP A 499 6.10 12.47 -14.28
C ASP A 499 4.70 11.90 -14.05
N LYS A 500 3.80 12.03 -15.03
CA LYS A 500 2.44 11.52 -14.94
C LYS A 500 2.10 10.56 -16.07
N ILE A 501 1.57 9.40 -15.68
CA ILE A 501 0.97 8.41 -16.57
C ILE A 501 -0.53 8.48 -16.35
N ILE A 502 -1.25 8.98 -17.36
CA ILE A 502 -2.67 9.30 -17.25
C ILE A 502 -3.47 8.31 -18.09
N ILE A 503 -4.29 7.49 -17.43
CA ILE A 503 -5.24 6.59 -18.11
C ILE A 503 -6.45 7.42 -18.52
N MET A 504 -6.74 7.46 -19.81
CA MET A 504 -7.85 8.20 -20.40
C MET A 504 -8.70 7.26 -21.26
N THR A 505 -9.74 6.69 -20.67
CA THR A 505 -10.68 5.73 -21.27
C THR A 505 -12.09 6.31 -21.28
N ASP A 506 -12.93 5.78 -22.16
CA ASP A 506 -14.34 6.12 -22.23
C ASP A 506 -15.07 5.87 -20.90
N ALA A 507 -16.17 6.58 -20.67
CA ALA A 507 -16.99 6.44 -19.46
C ALA A 507 -17.99 5.27 -19.53
N ASP A 508 -17.81 4.34 -20.46
CA ASP A 508 -18.63 3.16 -20.65
C ASP A 508 -18.03 1.89 -20.01
N VAL A 509 -18.72 0.76 -20.16
CA VAL A 509 -18.30 -0.54 -19.63
C VAL A 509 -17.00 -1.06 -20.25
N ASP A 510 -16.76 -0.78 -21.54
CA ASP A 510 -15.54 -1.19 -22.24
C ASP A 510 -14.34 -0.38 -21.78
N GLY A 511 -14.49 0.96 -21.66
CA GLY A 511 -13.47 1.83 -21.12
C GLY A 511 -13.12 1.51 -19.66
N SER A 512 -14.11 1.17 -18.86
CA SER A 512 -13.90 0.70 -17.49
C SER A 512 -13.10 -0.61 -17.46
N HIS A 513 -13.38 -1.55 -18.37
CA HIS A 513 -12.62 -2.79 -18.50
C HIS A 513 -11.17 -2.54 -18.94
N ILE A 514 -10.94 -1.66 -19.92
CA ILE A 514 -9.57 -1.29 -20.34
C ILE A 514 -8.81 -0.64 -19.19
N ARG A 515 -9.45 0.22 -18.40
CA ARG A 515 -8.86 0.82 -17.19
C ARG A 515 -8.41 -0.24 -16.20
N VAL A 516 -9.26 -1.22 -15.89
CA VAL A 516 -8.92 -2.31 -14.97
C VAL A 516 -7.77 -3.16 -15.51
N LEU A 517 -7.74 -3.47 -16.82
CA LEU A 517 -6.63 -4.20 -17.44
C LEU A 517 -5.30 -3.42 -17.34
N LEU A 518 -5.33 -2.09 -17.53
CA LEU A 518 -4.15 -1.24 -17.36
C LEU A 518 -3.70 -1.17 -15.90
N LEU A 519 -4.64 -1.04 -14.96
CA LEU A 519 -4.32 -1.06 -13.52
C LEU A 519 -3.73 -2.40 -13.12
N THR A 520 -4.24 -3.53 -13.63
CA THR A 520 -3.65 -4.86 -13.43
C THR A 520 -2.22 -4.92 -13.95
N LEU A 521 -1.98 -4.43 -15.17
CA LEU A 521 -0.65 -4.36 -15.76
C LEU A 521 0.31 -3.50 -14.90
N PHE A 522 -0.13 -2.33 -14.45
CA PHE A 522 0.69 -1.43 -13.66
C PHE A 522 0.98 -2.01 -12.28
N TYR A 523 0.00 -2.60 -11.62
CA TYR A 523 0.19 -3.25 -10.34
C TYR A 523 1.16 -4.44 -10.42
N ARG A 524 1.06 -5.28 -11.48
CA ARG A 524 1.88 -6.50 -11.60
C ARG A 524 3.28 -6.25 -12.13
N PHE A 525 3.48 -5.30 -13.06
CA PHE A 525 4.78 -5.11 -13.74
C PHE A 525 5.43 -3.76 -13.48
N PHE A 526 4.69 -2.78 -13.01
CA PHE A 526 5.16 -1.41 -12.79
C PHE A 526 4.80 -0.88 -11.40
N ARG A 527 4.66 -1.77 -10.43
CA ARG A 527 4.26 -1.42 -9.07
C ARG A 527 5.05 -0.25 -8.46
N PRO A 528 6.39 -0.14 -8.60
CA PRO A 528 7.12 1.02 -8.08
C PRO A 528 6.70 2.36 -8.72
N ILE A 529 6.18 2.36 -9.95
CA ILE A 529 5.62 3.58 -10.58
C ILE A 529 4.32 4.00 -9.89
N VAL A 530 3.47 3.03 -9.50
CA VAL A 530 2.22 3.29 -8.78
C VAL A 530 2.51 3.81 -7.38
N GLU A 531 3.42 3.15 -6.66
CA GLU A 531 3.83 3.50 -5.30
C GLU A 531 4.52 4.88 -5.24
N ALA A 532 5.32 5.23 -6.25
CA ALA A 532 5.89 6.56 -6.39
C ALA A 532 4.86 7.65 -6.76
N GLY A 533 3.62 7.26 -7.06
CA GLY A 533 2.51 8.18 -7.29
C GLY A 533 2.46 8.82 -8.67
N HIS A 534 3.01 8.15 -9.68
CA HIS A 534 3.02 8.64 -11.07
C HIS A 534 1.79 8.24 -11.90
N VAL A 535 0.88 7.40 -11.37
CA VAL A 535 -0.28 6.89 -12.13
C VAL A 535 -1.55 7.65 -11.76
N TYR A 536 -2.28 8.08 -12.77
CA TYR A 536 -3.52 8.83 -12.65
C TYR A 536 -4.60 8.31 -13.60
N ALA A 537 -5.87 8.48 -13.23
CA ALA A 537 -7.02 8.30 -14.10
C ALA A 537 -7.63 9.67 -14.40
N ALA A 538 -7.78 10.00 -15.67
CA ALA A 538 -8.52 11.18 -16.08
C ALA A 538 -10.01 11.00 -15.79
N GLN A 539 -10.67 12.10 -15.40
CA GLN A 539 -12.12 12.13 -15.19
C GLN A 539 -12.74 13.06 -16.24
N PRO A 540 -13.08 12.55 -17.44
CA PRO A 540 -13.79 13.34 -18.43
C PRO A 540 -15.20 13.67 -17.91
N PRO A 541 -15.81 14.78 -18.35
CA PRO A 541 -17.15 15.14 -17.94
C PRO A 541 -18.18 14.14 -18.46
N LEU A 542 -19.19 13.86 -17.63
CA LEU A 542 -20.31 12.99 -17.99
C LEU A 542 -21.39 13.74 -18.76
N TYR A 543 -21.55 15.04 -18.49
CA TYR A 543 -22.57 15.87 -19.13
C TYR A 543 -22.00 17.19 -19.67
N ARG A 544 -22.51 17.59 -20.84
CA ARG A 544 -22.37 18.90 -21.38
C ARG A 544 -23.72 19.62 -21.34
N ILE A 545 -23.77 20.77 -20.69
CA ILE A 545 -24.96 21.63 -20.58
C ILE A 545 -24.74 22.87 -21.43
N GLN A 546 -25.61 23.10 -22.38
CA GLN A 546 -25.55 24.31 -23.23
C GLN A 546 -26.81 25.15 -23.04
N HIS A 547 -26.61 26.41 -22.72
CA HIS A 547 -27.68 27.39 -22.68
C HIS A 547 -27.21 28.74 -23.26
N GLY A 548 -27.82 29.16 -24.36
CA GLY A 548 -27.37 30.32 -25.13
C GLY A 548 -25.94 30.14 -25.69
N LYS A 549 -25.01 31.01 -25.27
CA LYS A 549 -23.59 30.90 -25.64
C LYS A 549 -22.72 30.19 -24.57
N THR A 550 -23.29 29.85 -23.43
CA THR A 550 -22.56 29.26 -22.31
C THR A 550 -22.58 27.76 -22.44
N ARG A 551 -21.39 27.15 -22.36
CA ARG A 551 -21.20 25.72 -22.18
C ARG A 551 -20.68 25.46 -20.78
N LYS A 552 -21.26 24.48 -20.07
CA LYS A 552 -20.78 23.98 -18.78
C LYS A 552 -20.64 22.49 -18.88
N TYR A 553 -19.54 21.97 -18.32
CA TYR A 553 -19.27 20.55 -18.21
C TYR A 553 -19.36 20.15 -16.74
N VAL A 554 -19.93 18.99 -16.45
CA VAL A 554 -20.08 18.45 -15.08
C VAL A 554 -19.75 16.96 -15.08
N LEU A 555 -19.20 16.47 -13.96
CA LEU A 555 -18.59 15.15 -13.85
C LEU A 555 -19.60 14.04 -13.53
N ASN A 556 -20.72 14.37 -12.87
CA ASN A 556 -21.69 13.41 -12.37
C ASN A 556 -23.11 13.99 -12.31
N ASP A 557 -24.09 13.12 -11.92
CA ASP A 557 -25.49 13.49 -11.82
C ASP A 557 -25.76 14.53 -10.71
N GLU A 558 -25.00 14.49 -9.61
CA GLU A 558 -25.11 15.42 -8.50
C GLU A 558 -24.72 16.84 -8.93
N GLU A 559 -23.55 16.99 -9.55
CA GLU A 559 -23.11 18.27 -10.11
C GLU A 559 -24.07 18.80 -11.19
N LEU A 560 -24.68 17.89 -11.96
CA LEU A 560 -25.71 18.26 -12.94
C LEU A 560 -26.92 18.86 -12.25
N ALA A 561 -27.44 18.18 -11.23
CA ALA A 561 -28.60 18.62 -10.44
C ALA A 561 -28.32 19.97 -9.77
N ASP A 562 -27.17 20.09 -9.11
CA ASP A 562 -26.75 21.32 -8.45
C ASP A 562 -26.63 22.49 -9.41
N TYR A 563 -25.99 22.28 -10.56
CA TYR A 563 -25.88 23.33 -11.57
C TYR A 563 -27.24 23.77 -12.12
N LEU A 564 -28.12 22.81 -12.40
CA LEU A 564 -29.47 23.11 -12.92
C LEU A 564 -30.30 23.93 -11.91
N VAL A 565 -30.09 23.72 -10.61
CA VAL A 565 -30.76 24.53 -9.56
C VAL A 565 -30.28 25.98 -9.56
N THR A 566 -29.04 26.25 -9.92
CA THR A 566 -28.49 27.62 -10.01
C THR A 566 -29.03 28.41 -11.18
N LEU A 567 -29.62 27.75 -12.20
CA LEU A 567 -30.13 28.43 -13.40
C LEU A 567 -31.57 28.96 -13.17
N PRO A 568 -31.87 30.18 -13.63
CA PRO A 568 -33.25 30.68 -13.67
C PRO A 568 -34.16 29.74 -14.48
N GLU A 569 -35.42 29.60 -14.06
CA GLU A 569 -36.36 28.63 -14.62
C GLU A 569 -36.55 28.78 -16.15
N ASN A 570 -36.55 30.01 -16.65
CA ASN A 570 -36.64 30.31 -18.07
C ASN A 570 -35.38 29.93 -18.88
N VAL A 571 -34.24 29.78 -18.23
CA VAL A 571 -32.97 29.30 -18.82
C VAL A 571 -32.89 27.79 -18.72
N ARG A 572 -33.25 27.25 -17.55
CA ARG A 572 -33.26 25.80 -17.26
C ARG A 572 -34.14 25.03 -18.27
N SER A 573 -35.34 25.54 -18.55
CA SER A 573 -36.28 24.90 -19.49
C SER A 573 -35.80 24.90 -20.96
N LYS A 574 -34.76 25.68 -21.28
CA LYS A 574 -34.16 25.74 -22.60
C LYS A 574 -32.72 25.21 -22.65
N ALA A 575 -32.21 24.73 -21.57
CA ALA A 575 -30.88 24.15 -21.51
C ALA A 575 -30.86 22.81 -22.24
N GLU A 576 -29.93 22.67 -23.17
CA GLU A 576 -29.66 21.38 -23.84
C GLU A 576 -28.63 20.60 -23.00
N ILE A 577 -29.03 19.43 -22.57
CA ILE A 577 -28.17 18.53 -21.78
C ILE A 577 -27.80 17.35 -22.68
N ALA A 578 -26.51 17.22 -22.97
CA ALA A 578 -25.97 16.08 -23.71
C ALA A 578 -25.12 15.21 -22.78
N ARG A 579 -25.44 13.91 -22.72
CA ARG A 579 -24.60 12.93 -22.03
C ARG A 579 -23.43 12.56 -22.94
N MET A 580 -22.21 12.71 -22.43
CA MET A 580 -20.98 12.36 -23.13
C MET A 580 -20.71 10.86 -22.95
N LYS A 581 -20.83 10.06 -24.02
CA LYS A 581 -20.71 8.59 -23.94
C LYS A 581 -19.28 8.13 -24.14
N GLY A 582 -18.48 8.84 -24.95
CA GLY A 582 -17.11 8.44 -25.21
C GLY A 582 -16.22 9.64 -25.60
N LEU A 583 -14.92 9.49 -25.34
CA LEU A 583 -13.89 10.50 -25.70
C LEU A 583 -13.78 10.73 -27.21
N GLY A 584 -14.16 9.72 -28.01
CA GLY A 584 -14.19 9.81 -29.46
C GLY A 584 -15.28 10.72 -30.04
N GLU A 585 -16.29 11.07 -29.21
CA GLU A 585 -17.35 12.02 -29.56
C GLU A 585 -16.95 13.48 -29.31
N MET A 586 -15.88 13.69 -28.51
CA MET A 586 -15.36 15.00 -28.20
C MET A 586 -14.45 15.49 -29.32
N ASP A 587 -14.61 16.75 -29.73
CA ASP A 587 -13.62 17.38 -30.59
C ASP A 587 -12.31 17.68 -29.82
N ALA A 588 -11.27 18.09 -30.56
CA ALA A 588 -9.95 18.28 -29.95
C ALA A 588 -9.92 19.45 -28.94
N GLU A 589 -10.74 20.46 -29.13
CA GLU A 589 -10.84 21.64 -28.27
C GLU A 589 -11.61 21.29 -26.99
N GLU A 590 -12.73 20.57 -27.10
CA GLU A 590 -13.49 20.06 -25.97
C GLU A 590 -12.65 19.11 -25.09
N LEU A 591 -11.92 18.18 -25.71
CA LEU A 591 -11.08 17.24 -25.00
C LEU A 591 -9.90 17.95 -24.29
N ASN A 592 -9.29 18.93 -24.91
CA ASN A 592 -8.28 19.77 -24.27
C ASN A 592 -8.87 20.48 -23.05
N GLU A 593 -9.96 21.25 -23.27
CA GLU A 593 -10.54 22.14 -22.28
C GLU A 593 -11.07 21.41 -21.03
N THR A 594 -11.54 20.19 -21.18
CA THR A 594 -12.16 19.41 -20.09
C THR A 594 -11.26 18.41 -19.43
N THR A 595 -10.31 17.83 -20.19
CA THR A 595 -9.60 16.60 -19.73
C THR A 595 -8.07 16.70 -19.80
N MET A 596 -7.52 17.59 -20.65
CA MET A 596 -6.07 17.64 -20.87
C MET A 596 -5.41 18.92 -20.35
N ASP A 597 -6.14 20.05 -20.33
CA ASP A 597 -5.63 21.32 -19.81
C ASP A 597 -5.28 21.18 -18.32
N ILE A 598 -4.03 21.48 -17.98
CA ILE A 598 -3.48 21.31 -16.62
C ILE A 598 -4.25 22.12 -15.57
N GLU A 599 -4.80 23.29 -15.95
CA GLU A 599 -5.51 24.18 -15.04
C GLU A 599 -6.98 23.76 -14.79
N LYS A 600 -7.59 22.98 -15.69
CA LYS A 600 -9.03 22.70 -15.67
C LYS A 600 -9.37 21.23 -15.46
N ARG A 601 -8.46 20.33 -15.81
CA ARG A 601 -8.70 18.89 -15.77
C ARG A 601 -8.82 18.36 -14.33
N VAL A 602 -9.60 17.30 -14.18
CA VAL A 602 -9.67 16.54 -12.93
C VAL A 602 -8.96 15.21 -13.12
N LEU A 603 -7.95 14.95 -12.28
CA LEU A 603 -7.20 13.68 -12.25
C LEU A 603 -7.38 13.01 -10.90
N ARG A 604 -7.72 11.72 -10.93
CA ARG A 604 -7.71 10.88 -9.74
C ARG A 604 -6.37 10.15 -9.66
N LYS A 605 -5.59 10.43 -8.63
CA LYS A 605 -4.35 9.71 -8.35
C LYS A 605 -4.66 8.26 -7.96
N ILE A 606 -3.92 7.32 -8.53
CA ILE A 606 -4.04 5.90 -8.19
C ILE A 606 -2.99 5.59 -7.14
N THR A 607 -3.43 5.10 -5.99
CA THR A 607 -2.59 4.71 -4.88
C THR A 607 -2.87 3.25 -4.50
N VAL A 608 -1.85 2.60 -3.94
CA VAL A 608 -2.00 1.28 -3.30
C VAL A 608 -1.71 1.50 -1.82
N GLU A 609 -2.72 1.39 -1.00
CA GLU A 609 -2.62 1.57 0.46
C GLU A 609 -2.35 0.25 1.16
N ASP A 610 -3.00 -0.81 0.67
CA ASP A 610 -2.84 -2.18 1.15
C ASP A 610 -2.54 -3.11 -0.01
N CYS A 611 -1.34 -3.71 0.03
CA CYS A 611 -0.88 -4.62 -1.02
C CYS A 611 -1.63 -5.96 -1.01
N VAL A 612 -2.03 -6.44 0.17
CA VAL A 612 -2.75 -7.73 0.30
C VAL A 612 -4.17 -7.58 -0.20
N ALA A 613 -4.85 -6.51 0.21
CA ALA A 613 -6.20 -6.21 -0.27
C ALA A 613 -6.23 -5.97 -1.78
N ALA A 614 -5.28 -5.19 -2.32
CA ALA A 614 -5.16 -4.96 -3.75
C ALA A 614 -4.90 -6.27 -4.52
N ASP A 615 -3.99 -7.12 -4.02
CA ASP A 615 -3.70 -8.43 -4.60
C ASP A 615 -4.94 -9.33 -4.65
N SER A 616 -5.68 -9.41 -3.53
CA SER A 616 -6.93 -10.17 -3.45
C SER A 616 -7.99 -9.66 -4.42
N ILE A 617 -8.15 -8.35 -4.59
CA ILE A 617 -9.11 -7.76 -5.53
C ILE A 617 -8.71 -8.06 -6.97
N PHE A 618 -7.44 -7.91 -7.35
CA PHE A 618 -6.99 -8.26 -8.71
C PHE A 618 -7.16 -9.76 -9.00
N GLU A 619 -6.86 -10.64 -8.04
CA GLU A 619 -7.09 -12.08 -8.19
C GLU A 619 -8.58 -12.39 -8.37
N LYS A 620 -9.47 -11.85 -7.53
CA LYS A 620 -10.92 -12.06 -7.62
C LYS A 620 -11.49 -11.57 -8.94
N LEU A 621 -11.14 -10.35 -9.35
CA LEU A 621 -11.75 -9.72 -10.51
C LEU A 621 -11.12 -10.16 -11.83
N MET A 622 -9.81 -10.39 -11.85
CA MET A 622 -9.01 -10.59 -13.06
C MET A 622 -8.39 -11.99 -13.13
N GLY A 623 -8.41 -12.78 -12.07
CA GLY A 623 -7.86 -14.13 -11.98
C GLY A 623 -8.63 -15.17 -12.82
N ASP A 624 -8.09 -16.40 -12.87
CA ASP A 624 -8.67 -17.50 -13.68
C ASP A 624 -9.96 -18.05 -13.09
N GLU A 625 -10.09 -18.09 -11.76
CA GLU A 625 -11.26 -18.63 -11.07
C GLU A 625 -12.49 -17.74 -11.30
N VAL A 626 -13.61 -18.38 -11.62
CA VAL A 626 -14.88 -17.68 -11.94
C VAL A 626 -15.70 -17.44 -10.69
N GLU A 627 -15.72 -18.39 -9.76
CA GLU A 627 -16.59 -18.37 -8.59
C GLU A 627 -16.30 -17.19 -7.64
N PRO A 628 -15.02 -16.83 -7.31
CA PRO A 628 -14.74 -15.65 -6.50
C PRO A 628 -15.27 -14.35 -7.10
N ARG A 629 -15.16 -14.21 -8.42
CA ARG A 629 -15.69 -13.06 -9.16
C ARG A 629 -17.21 -13.00 -9.13
N ARG A 630 -17.87 -14.14 -9.32
CA ARG A 630 -19.34 -14.25 -9.26
C ARG A 630 -19.84 -13.84 -7.87
N LYS A 631 -19.24 -14.39 -6.82
CA LYS A 631 -19.58 -14.08 -5.44
C LYS A 631 -19.39 -12.59 -5.13
N PHE A 632 -18.28 -12.00 -5.57
CA PHE A 632 -18.03 -10.57 -5.42
C PHE A 632 -19.11 -9.71 -6.09
N ILE A 633 -19.56 -10.09 -7.31
CA ILE A 633 -20.64 -9.38 -8.02
C ILE A 633 -21.96 -9.51 -7.26
N GLU A 634 -22.29 -10.72 -6.77
CA GLU A 634 -23.51 -10.96 -6.00
C GLU A 634 -23.54 -10.18 -4.68
N GLU A 635 -22.43 -10.15 -3.95
CA GLU A 635 -22.28 -9.43 -2.68
C GLU A 635 -22.33 -7.87 -2.84
N ASN A 636 -21.96 -7.36 -4.00
CA ASN A 636 -21.94 -5.93 -4.28
C ASN A 636 -23.07 -5.46 -5.21
N ALA A 637 -24.05 -6.31 -5.52
CA ALA A 637 -25.12 -6.01 -6.46
C ALA A 637 -25.97 -4.81 -6.01
N ASP A 638 -26.20 -4.64 -4.72
CA ASP A 638 -27.00 -3.56 -4.14
C ASP A 638 -26.35 -2.17 -4.28
N TYR A 639 -25.04 -2.11 -4.49
CA TYR A 639 -24.31 -0.84 -4.68
C TYR A 639 -24.30 -0.34 -6.14
N VAL A 640 -24.82 -1.15 -7.07
CA VAL A 640 -24.87 -0.78 -8.49
C VAL A 640 -26.05 0.13 -8.76
N GLN A 641 -25.79 1.43 -8.92
CA GLN A 641 -26.84 2.43 -9.15
C GLN A 641 -27.19 2.64 -10.65
N ASN A 642 -26.28 2.30 -11.58
CA ASN A 642 -26.48 2.53 -13.00
C ASN A 642 -25.99 1.30 -13.80
N ILE A 643 -26.91 0.46 -14.22
CA ILE A 643 -26.62 -0.60 -15.19
C ILE A 643 -26.91 -0.04 -16.57
N ASP A 644 -25.86 0.12 -17.37
CA ASP A 644 -26.00 0.44 -18.81
C ASP A 644 -26.50 -0.86 -19.50
N ILE A 645 -27.83 -0.92 -19.71
CA ILE A 645 -28.51 -2.02 -20.46
C ILE A 645 -28.66 -1.58 -21.90
#